data_dd59d34e23a9fd4ad1f1917dc27835eb
#
_entry.id   dd59d34e23a9fd4ad1f1917dc27835eb
#
_cell.length_a   1.000
_cell.length_b   1.000
_cell.length_c   1.000
_cell.angle_alpha   90.00
_cell.angle_beta   90.00
_cell.angle_gamma   90.00
#
_symmetry.space_group_name_H-M   'P 1'
#
loop_
_entity.id
_entity.type
_entity.pdbx_description
1 polymer ?
#
loop_
_entity_poly.entity_id
_entity_poly.type
_entity_poly.pdbx_seq_one_letter_code
_entity_poly.pdbx_strand_id
1 'polypeptide(L)'
;MPNTARFITPVDDPGSAPVLFRRVRPDRGHGAITSARLTVSARGVVEAWIDGEPVSPDVLTPGWTSYEFRIRTVTHDVTRLVGDDVVVALVIGNGWYRGHLGWMGNSALYGDELAGWAELRIVFEDGHEQVVGTDDSWSATGSGILEDDLYDGQTIDARLRPDLAALTDGEPVRVVDVDPALLVESEGPAIRRQELRRPEKIWQAPSGATLVDFGQNFVGWVKVRVQGPAGSTVTVRYAEVLEHEELATRPLRNAKATDRFVLSGGVDEFEPTFTFHGFRYAEVTGWPEGSPLSEDDITGVVVHNDLRRIGHFRSSNELLNQLHANVVWGLRGNFLGVPTDCPQRDERLGWTGDLAVFVPTATFLYDTKDFLSEWLRDLALEQAHLGGTVPVIVPDPLKGVDIGFPPLDATAIWGDAAVWVPWALWEAYGDVAVLSRQFDSMTAHGRRIRDLLSPSGVWDAGFQFGDWLDPTAPPEEPWNSKADNGVVATACAYRTAGMIAGAARALGRQDEAVEFDTMAASLRSAFTREYVEPDGRIHSDAPTAYALAIAFGLLDGTARQQAGDRLTEIMAASGHHISTGFAGTPFITEALSSTGHVADAYRLLLQTECPSWLYPVTMGATTVWERWDSMLPDGSINPGEMTSFNHYALGAVADWIHSVVGGLSPLEPGYARVLIAPMPGGDLTSAETTLDSPHGRISVSWRLDGGDLVVHADLPSEVEGLVRLPGRDDVVVPGGSHVFTAPMSNLVLG
;
A
#
# COMPACT_ATOMS: atom_id res chain seq x y z
N MET A 1 17.68 -6.18 31.58
CA MET A 1 17.17 -7.25 32.46
C MET A 1 16.43 -8.24 31.56
N PRO A 2 16.35 -9.52 31.91
CA PRO A 2 15.53 -10.42 31.10
C PRO A 2 14.09 -9.91 31.09
N ASN A 3 13.47 -9.96 29.94
CA ASN A 3 12.05 -9.65 29.76
C ASN A 3 11.23 -10.57 30.66
N THR A 4 10.49 -10.01 31.63
CA THR A 4 9.71 -10.78 32.62
C THR A 4 8.28 -11.00 32.14
N ALA A 5 7.80 -10.25 31.17
CA ALA A 5 6.45 -10.35 30.65
C ALA A 5 6.27 -11.61 29.78
N ARG A 6 5.11 -12.22 29.87
CA ARG A 6 4.70 -13.42 29.12
C ARG A 6 3.40 -13.13 28.39
N PHE A 7 3.19 -13.81 27.27
CA PHE A 7 1.86 -13.80 26.66
C PHE A 7 0.84 -14.47 27.57
N ILE A 8 -0.31 -13.86 27.74
CA ILE A 8 -1.40 -14.36 28.58
C ILE A 8 -2.72 -14.36 27.81
N THR A 9 -3.58 -15.30 28.15
CA THR A 9 -4.93 -15.45 27.59
C THR A 9 -5.90 -15.81 28.73
N PRO A 10 -7.20 -15.52 28.63
CA PRO A 10 -8.19 -16.02 29.59
C PRO A 10 -8.17 -17.55 29.71
N VAL A 11 -8.45 -18.11 30.88
CA VAL A 11 -8.61 -19.57 31.04
C VAL A 11 -9.88 -20.04 30.35
N ASP A 12 -10.98 -19.30 30.54
CA ASP A 12 -12.26 -19.57 29.90
C ASP A 12 -12.57 -18.46 28.89
N ASP A 13 -13.24 -18.81 27.79
CA ASP A 13 -13.67 -17.85 26.78
C ASP A 13 -14.72 -16.90 27.36
N PRO A 14 -14.48 -15.57 27.39
CA PRO A 14 -15.43 -14.61 27.91
C PRO A 14 -16.64 -14.37 26.98
N GLY A 15 -16.71 -15.00 25.80
CA GLY A 15 -17.78 -14.84 24.82
C GLY A 15 -17.79 -13.48 24.11
N SER A 16 -16.69 -12.74 24.21
CA SER A 16 -16.46 -11.43 23.58
C SER A 16 -14.96 -11.16 23.52
N ALA A 17 -14.53 -10.10 22.83
CA ALA A 17 -13.14 -9.69 22.85
C ALA A 17 -12.63 -9.55 24.30
N PRO A 18 -11.56 -10.28 24.70
CA PRO A 18 -11.11 -10.30 26.07
C PRO A 18 -10.46 -8.97 26.50
N VAL A 19 -10.73 -8.57 27.72
CA VAL A 19 -10.03 -7.51 28.46
C VAL A 19 -9.11 -8.16 29.48
N LEU A 20 -7.81 -8.08 29.27
CA LEU A 20 -6.78 -8.53 30.22
C LEU A 20 -6.37 -7.34 31.05
N PHE A 21 -6.39 -7.46 32.39
CA PHE A 21 -6.14 -6.30 33.25
C PHE A 21 -5.40 -6.63 34.53
N ARG A 22 -4.73 -5.61 35.05
CA ARG A 22 -4.06 -5.65 36.36
C ARG A 22 -4.06 -4.28 37.03
N ARG A 23 -4.30 -4.25 38.31
CA ARG A 23 -4.08 -3.06 39.14
C ARG A 23 -2.61 -2.96 39.51
N VAL A 24 -2.01 -1.81 39.26
CA VAL A 24 -0.58 -1.52 39.48
C VAL A 24 -0.44 -0.37 40.48
N ARG A 25 0.41 -0.58 41.49
CA ARG A 25 0.79 0.44 42.45
C ARG A 25 2.28 0.74 42.33
N PRO A 26 2.65 1.92 41.84
CA PRO A 26 4.02 2.34 41.80
C PRO A 26 4.64 2.48 43.20
N ASP A 27 5.87 2.03 43.36
CA ASP A 27 6.58 2.10 44.67
C ASP A 27 7.09 3.52 44.92
N ARG A 28 6.24 4.35 45.54
CA ARG A 28 6.56 5.74 45.86
C ARG A 28 7.67 5.90 46.93
N GLY A 29 8.20 4.82 47.49
CA GLY A 29 9.38 4.85 48.36
C GLY A 29 10.63 5.37 47.66
N HIS A 30 10.64 5.37 46.32
CA HIS A 30 11.72 5.84 45.46
C HIS A 30 11.52 7.27 44.88
N GLY A 31 10.54 8.03 45.42
CA GLY A 31 10.27 9.40 44.99
C GLY A 31 9.24 9.52 43.86
N ALA A 32 9.33 10.62 43.11
CA ALA A 32 8.43 10.88 42.00
C ALA A 32 8.74 9.98 40.79
N ILE A 33 7.72 9.69 39.98
CA ILE A 33 7.90 9.04 38.69
C ILE A 33 8.52 10.05 37.71
N THR A 34 9.64 9.72 37.11
CA THR A 34 10.32 10.56 36.09
C THR A 34 9.97 10.14 34.68
N SER A 35 9.75 8.83 34.46
CA SER A 35 9.21 8.32 33.19
C SER A 35 8.47 7.00 33.41
N ALA A 36 7.47 6.75 32.57
CA ALA A 36 6.81 5.45 32.49
C ALA A 36 6.57 5.10 31.03
N ARG A 37 6.91 3.88 30.64
CA ARG A 37 6.73 3.35 29.30
C ARG A 37 5.97 2.04 29.33
N LEU A 38 4.95 1.93 28.49
CA LEU A 38 4.20 0.70 28.28
C LEU A 38 4.52 0.15 26.90
N THR A 39 5.12 -1.04 26.88
CA THR A 39 5.34 -1.79 25.62
C THR A 39 4.27 -2.85 25.52
N VAL A 40 3.61 -2.96 24.38
CA VAL A 40 2.49 -3.89 24.15
C VAL A 40 2.68 -4.71 22.88
N SER A 41 2.06 -5.88 22.85
CA SER A 41 1.94 -6.77 21.71
C SER A 41 0.73 -7.68 21.85
N ALA A 42 0.34 -8.34 20.75
CA ALA A 42 -0.70 -9.35 20.77
C ALA A 42 -0.48 -10.43 19.70
N ARG A 43 -0.96 -11.62 19.97
CA ARG A 43 -1.45 -12.54 18.96
C ARG A 43 -2.89 -12.11 18.67
N GLY A 44 -3.05 -11.26 17.66
CA GLY A 44 -4.24 -10.47 17.37
C GLY A 44 -3.92 -8.99 17.23
N VAL A 45 -4.87 -8.14 17.54
CA VAL A 45 -4.72 -6.69 17.71
C VAL A 45 -5.02 -6.28 19.13
N VAL A 46 -4.40 -5.20 19.63
CA VAL A 46 -4.55 -4.76 21.02
C VAL A 46 -4.80 -3.27 21.11
N GLU A 47 -5.75 -2.88 21.96
CA GLU A 47 -5.88 -1.53 22.51
C GLU A 47 -5.49 -1.55 23.97
N ALA A 48 -4.54 -0.68 24.36
CA ALA A 48 -4.07 -0.58 25.74
C ALA A 48 -4.64 0.67 26.41
N TRP A 49 -5.00 0.52 27.68
CA TRP A 49 -5.68 1.53 28.48
C TRP A 49 -5.07 1.64 29.88
N ILE A 50 -5.04 2.85 30.43
CA ILE A 50 -4.68 3.10 31.84
C ILE A 50 -5.79 3.94 32.46
N ASP A 51 -6.42 3.41 33.55
CA ASP A 51 -7.56 4.03 34.23
C ASP A 51 -8.69 4.48 33.25
N GLY A 52 -8.97 3.68 32.21
CA GLY A 52 -10.01 3.97 31.23
C GLY A 52 -9.64 5.02 30.19
N GLU A 53 -8.39 5.52 30.19
CA GLU A 53 -7.86 6.39 29.14
C GLU A 53 -7.00 5.58 28.16
N PRO A 54 -7.17 5.73 26.82
CA PRO A 54 -6.34 5.04 25.86
C PRO A 54 -4.89 5.54 25.93
N VAL A 55 -3.92 4.63 25.87
CA VAL A 55 -2.50 4.99 25.95
C VAL A 55 -1.97 5.66 24.67
N SER A 56 -2.65 5.47 23.55
CA SER A 56 -2.22 5.95 22.24
C SER A 56 -3.43 6.20 21.33
N PRO A 57 -3.32 7.09 20.33
CA PRO A 57 -4.31 7.22 19.25
C PRO A 57 -4.18 6.12 18.19
N ASP A 58 -3.18 5.24 18.27
CA ASP A 58 -2.94 4.18 17.33
C ASP A 58 -4.08 3.16 17.33
N VAL A 59 -4.36 2.56 16.17
CA VAL A 59 -5.40 1.54 16.01
C VAL A 59 -4.80 0.30 15.36
N LEU A 60 -5.47 -0.85 15.52
CA LEU A 60 -5.02 -2.13 14.97
C LEU A 60 -3.57 -2.48 15.36
N THR A 61 -3.13 -2.03 16.55
CA THR A 61 -1.78 -2.30 17.09
C THR A 61 -1.61 -3.81 17.37
N PRO A 62 -0.46 -4.43 17.11
CA PRO A 62 0.80 -3.87 16.59
C PRO A 62 0.88 -3.86 15.06
N GLY A 63 -0.18 -4.14 14.33
CA GLY A 63 -0.21 -4.32 12.89
C GLY A 63 0.08 -5.77 12.45
N TRP A 64 0.13 -5.98 11.14
CA TRP A 64 0.35 -7.30 10.53
C TRP A 64 1.83 -7.59 10.30
N THR A 65 2.24 -8.86 10.52
CA THR A 65 3.59 -9.39 10.25
C THR A 65 3.53 -10.90 10.02
N SER A 66 4.61 -11.50 9.57
CA SER A 66 4.75 -12.96 9.48
C SER A 66 4.96 -13.56 10.88
N TYR A 67 3.84 -13.83 11.57
CA TYR A 67 3.83 -14.23 13.00
C TYR A 67 4.65 -15.48 13.32
N GLU A 68 4.95 -16.33 12.35
CA GLU A 68 5.82 -17.49 12.53
C GLU A 68 7.28 -17.10 12.75
N PHE A 69 7.70 -15.92 12.28
CA PHE A 69 9.09 -15.47 12.28
C PHE A 69 9.33 -14.27 13.18
N ARG A 70 8.30 -13.44 13.42
CA ARG A 70 8.42 -12.26 14.25
C ARG A 70 7.05 -11.80 14.76
N ILE A 71 7.05 -11.18 15.94
CA ILE A 71 5.87 -10.56 16.56
C ILE A 71 6.25 -9.14 16.93
N ARG A 72 5.55 -8.15 16.40
CA ARG A 72 5.85 -6.74 16.64
C ARG A 72 5.46 -6.32 18.05
N THR A 73 6.28 -5.46 18.66
CA THR A 73 5.97 -4.73 19.89
C THR A 73 5.92 -3.24 19.61
N VAL A 74 5.08 -2.51 20.33
CA VAL A 74 4.98 -1.05 20.23
C VAL A 74 5.13 -0.45 21.63
N THR A 75 5.94 0.59 21.76
CA THR A 75 6.22 1.26 23.04
C THR A 75 5.59 2.64 23.09
N HIS A 76 4.82 2.93 24.14
CA HIS A 76 4.15 4.20 24.38
C HIS A 76 4.70 4.87 25.64
N ASP A 77 4.87 6.21 25.60
CA ASP A 77 5.14 7.02 26.79
C ASP A 77 3.82 7.25 27.54
N VAL A 78 3.72 6.64 28.71
CA VAL A 78 2.52 6.70 29.59
C VAL A 78 2.79 7.44 30.90
N THR A 79 3.88 8.22 30.95
CA THR A 79 4.31 8.94 32.17
C THR A 79 3.19 9.74 32.81
N ARG A 80 2.34 10.39 32.01
CA ARG A 80 1.22 11.21 32.51
C ARG A 80 0.02 10.42 32.97
N LEU A 81 -0.11 9.15 32.56
CA LEU A 81 -1.24 8.29 32.89
C LEU A 81 -1.00 7.47 34.17
N VAL A 82 0.27 7.32 34.59
CA VAL A 82 0.61 6.47 35.75
C VAL A 82 0.54 7.28 37.04
N GLY A 83 -0.58 7.10 37.77
CA GLY A 83 -0.84 7.67 39.10
C GLY A 83 -0.28 6.80 40.23
N ASP A 84 -0.89 6.91 41.48
CA ASP A 84 -0.47 6.14 42.64
C ASP A 84 -1.05 4.71 42.68
N ASP A 85 -2.16 4.50 42.01
CA ASP A 85 -2.85 3.21 41.91
C ASP A 85 -3.66 3.21 40.62
N VAL A 86 -3.22 2.47 39.62
CA VAL A 86 -3.77 2.49 38.22
C VAL A 86 -4.20 1.11 37.78
N VAL A 87 -5.24 1.04 36.96
CA VAL A 87 -5.62 -0.17 36.22
C VAL A 87 -5.01 -0.13 34.84
N VAL A 88 -4.15 -1.08 34.51
CA VAL A 88 -3.66 -1.33 33.15
C VAL A 88 -4.55 -2.38 32.53
N ALA A 89 -5.14 -2.09 31.36
CA ALA A 89 -6.03 -2.99 30.65
C ALA A 89 -5.63 -3.11 29.17
N LEU A 90 -5.76 -4.33 28.63
CA LEU A 90 -5.52 -4.66 27.23
C LEU A 90 -6.79 -5.27 26.65
N VAL A 91 -7.41 -4.64 25.68
CA VAL A 91 -8.53 -5.21 24.92
C VAL A 91 -7.95 -5.87 23.68
N ILE A 92 -8.24 -7.16 23.47
CA ILE A 92 -7.63 -7.96 22.41
C ILE A 92 -8.67 -8.33 21.35
N GLY A 93 -8.41 -8.02 20.09
CA GLY A 93 -9.24 -8.42 18.94
C GLY A 93 -8.55 -9.42 18.04
N ASN A 94 -9.31 -10.00 17.11
CA ASN A 94 -8.85 -11.03 16.18
C ASN A 94 -7.74 -10.54 15.24
N GLY A 95 -7.92 -9.37 14.63
CA GLY A 95 -7.01 -8.81 13.65
C GLY A 95 -6.61 -9.81 12.55
N TRP A 96 -5.38 -9.71 12.09
CA TRP A 96 -4.82 -10.64 11.09
C TRP A 96 -4.42 -12.00 11.66
N TYR A 97 -4.31 -12.16 12.97
CA TYR A 97 -3.85 -13.42 13.56
C TYR A 97 -4.91 -14.51 13.53
N ARG A 98 -6.16 -14.18 13.93
CA ARG A 98 -7.27 -15.13 14.07
C ARG A 98 -8.44 -14.84 13.12
N GLY A 99 -8.58 -13.61 12.61
CA GLY A 99 -9.64 -13.21 11.68
C GLY A 99 -9.55 -13.90 10.32
N HIS A 100 -10.49 -13.61 9.45
CA HIS A 100 -10.48 -14.07 8.06
C HIS A 100 -9.33 -13.43 7.28
N LEU A 101 -8.66 -14.23 6.44
CA LEU A 101 -7.62 -13.78 5.51
C LEU A 101 -7.73 -14.52 4.17
N GLY A 102 -7.50 -13.76 3.07
CA GLY A 102 -7.59 -14.28 1.71
C GLY A 102 -9.03 -14.55 1.27
N TRP A 103 -9.18 -15.10 0.08
CA TRP A 103 -10.46 -15.27 -0.62
C TRP A 103 -11.08 -16.66 -0.47
N MET A 104 -10.46 -17.56 0.29
CA MET A 104 -10.90 -18.95 0.44
C MET A 104 -11.80 -19.17 1.66
N GLY A 105 -12.20 -18.10 2.37
CA GLY A 105 -13.01 -18.18 3.59
C GLY A 105 -12.27 -18.74 4.80
N ASN A 106 -10.93 -18.77 4.76
CA ASN A 106 -10.08 -19.24 5.85
C ASN A 106 -9.99 -18.21 6.97
N SER A 107 -9.94 -18.68 8.20
CA SER A 107 -9.65 -17.89 9.41
C SER A 107 -8.64 -18.61 10.28
N ALA A 108 -8.10 -17.92 11.28
CA ALA A 108 -7.13 -18.48 12.24
C ALA A 108 -5.88 -19.09 11.58
N LEU A 109 -5.42 -18.53 10.46
CA LEU A 109 -4.31 -19.09 9.68
C LEU A 109 -2.97 -19.05 10.44
N TYR A 110 -2.80 -18.11 11.37
CA TYR A 110 -1.62 -18.08 12.25
C TYR A 110 -1.89 -18.76 13.61
N GLY A 111 -3.14 -18.94 13.99
CA GLY A 111 -3.56 -19.62 15.22
C GLY A 111 -4.94 -19.17 15.70
N ASP A 112 -5.55 -19.99 16.54
CA ASP A 112 -6.91 -19.81 17.06
C ASP A 112 -6.94 -19.17 18.46
N GLU A 113 -5.78 -19.02 19.10
CA GLU A 113 -5.66 -18.51 20.48
C GLU A 113 -5.16 -17.07 20.52
N LEU A 114 -6.05 -16.14 20.88
CA LEU A 114 -5.68 -14.76 21.16
C LEU A 114 -4.87 -14.66 22.44
N ALA A 115 -3.85 -13.81 22.46
CA ALA A 115 -3.06 -13.55 23.65
C ALA A 115 -2.50 -12.13 23.66
N GLY A 116 -2.48 -11.51 24.84
CA GLY A 116 -1.89 -10.19 25.05
C GLY A 116 -0.55 -10.27 25.77
N TRP A 117 0.31 -9.33 25.45
CA TRP A 117 1.61 -9.15 26.11
C TRP A 117 1.83 -7.67 26.41
N ALA A 118 2.26 -7.35 27.64
CA ALA A 118 2.63 -5.99 28.02
C ALA A 118 3.73 -5.97 29.07
N GLU A 119 4.59 -4.93 28.99
CA GLU A 119 5.59 -4.58 30.00
C GLU A 119 5.50 -3.08 30.30
N LEU A 120 5.10 -2.75 31.54
CA LEU A 120 5.11 -1.39 32.08
C LEU A 120 6.42 -1.19 32.85
N ARG A 121 7.25 -0.27 32.39
CA ARG A 121 8.50 0.14 33.03
C ARG A 121 8.35 1.53 33.61
N ILE A 122 8.53 1.66 34.92
CA ILE A 122 8.42 2.93 35.68
C ILE A 122 9.80 3.27 36.21
N VAL A 123 10.27 4.48 35.98
CA VAL A 123 11.54 5.01 36.50
C VAL A 123 11.24 6.11 37.51
N PHE A 124 11.86 6.02 38.68
CA PHE A 124 11.70 6.95 39.78
C PHE A 124 12.84 7.98 39.87
N GLU A 125 12.66 8.99 40.71
CA GLU A 125 13.58 10.14 40.87
C GLU A 125 14.97 9.71 41.34
N ASP A 126 15.08 8.64 42.17
CA ASP A 126 16.36 8.10 42.63
C ASP A 126 17.02 7.13 41.62
N GLY A 127 16.43 6.92 40.45
CA GLY A 127 16.90 6.02 39.41
C GLY A 127 16.44 4.56 39.58
N HIS A 128 15.62 4.26 40.58
CA HIS A 128 15.00 2.94 40.73
C HIS A 128 14.07 2.65 39.55
N GLU A 129 14.05 1.40 39.10
CA GLU A 129 13.14 0.92 38.08
C GLU A 129 12.19 -0.15 38.63
N GLN A 130 10.91 0.07 38.47
CA GLN A 130 9.87 -0.96 38.68
C GLN A 130 9.37 -1.46 37.35
N VAL A 131 9.39 -2.78 37.14
CA VAL A 131 8.88 -3.42 35.94
C VAL A 131 7.69 -4.31 36.29
N VAL A 132 6.58 -4.11 35.58
CA VAL A 132 5.36 -4.91 35.74
C VAL A 132 5.03 -5.51 34.37
N GLY A 133 5.22 -6.82 34.23
CA GLY A 133 4.89 -7.57 33.02
C GLY A 133 3.56 -8.31 33.14
N THR A 134 3.04 -8.76 32.01
CA THR A 134 1.95 -9.72 31.96
C THR A 134 2.41 -11.09 32.45
N ASP A 135 1.65 -11.67 33.38
CA ASP A 135 1.87 -12.98 34.00
C ASP A 135 0.53 -13.55 34.53
N ASP A 136 0.57 -14.67 35.22
CA ASP A 136 -0.60 -15.36 35.80
C ASP A 136 -1.28 -14.62 36.97
N SER A 137 -0.75 -13.48 37.40
CA SER A 137 -1.37 -12.59 38.38
C SER A 137 -2.36 -11.58 37.79
N TRP A 138 -2.45 -11.53 36.46
CA TRP A 138 -3.44 -10.73 35.76
C TRP A 138 -4.82 -11.40 35.82
N SER A 139 -5.85 -10.65 35.52
CA SER A 139 -7.22 -11.13 35.41
C SER A 139 -7.81 -10.82 34.05
N ALA A 140 -8.89 -11.50 33.70
CA ALA A 140 -9.61 -11.29 32.44
C ALA A 140 -11.09 -11.04 32.69
N THR A 141 -11.74 -10.29 31.79
CA THR A 141 -13.18 -10.15 31.66
C THR A 141 -13.58 -10.01 30.22
N GLY A 142 -14.89 -10.05 29.91
CA GLY A 142 -15.39 -9.72 28.57
C GLY A 142 -15.46 -8.22 28.33
N SER A 143 -15.46 -7.82 27.06
CA SER A 143 -15.74 -6.45 26.62
C SER A 143 -17.17 -6.34 26.06
N GLY A 144 -17.54 -5.14 25.60
CA GLY A 144 -18.75 -4.96 24.81
C GLY A 144 -18.62 -5.37 23.34
N ILE A 145 -17.47 -5.86 22.90
CA ILE A 145 -17.21 -6.29 21.53
C ILE A 145 -17.49 -7.79 21.44
N LEU A 146 -18.64 -8.15 20.86
CA LEU A 146 -19.12 -9.53 20.78
C LEU A 146 -18.51 -10.30 19.61
N GLU A 147 -18.26 -9.58 18.50
CA GLU A 147 -17.65 -10.09 17.29
C GLU A 147 -16.72 -9.03 16.72
N ASP A 148 -15.59 -9.42 16.19
CA ASP A 148 -14.70 -8.57 15.43
C ASP A 148 -14.00 -9.39 14.32
N ASP A 149 -13.93 -8.83 13.12
CA ASP A 149 -13.24 -9.39 11.99
C ASP A 149 -12.91 -8.29 10.99
N LEU A 150 -11.74 -8.37 10.35
CA LEU A 150 -11.31 -7.35 9.40
C LEU A 150 -12.21 -7.29 8.15
N TYR A 151 -12.80 -8.42 7.73
CA TYR A 151 -13.64 -8.50 6.53
C TYR A 151 -15.14 -8.37 6.87
N ASP A 152 -15.55 -8.99 7.95
CA ASP A 152 -16.96 -9.09 8.31
C ASP A 152 -17.48 -7.87 9.07
N GLY A 153 -16.60 -7.20 9.84
CA GLY A 153 -16.96 -6.06 10.66
C GLY A 153 -17.01 -6.38 12.14
N GLN A 154 -17.68 -5.53 12.92
CA GLN A 154 -17.67 -5.59 14.37
C GLN A 154 -19.09 -5.50 14.94
N THR A 155 -19.40 -6.34 15.94
CA THR A 155 -20.63 -6.27 16.72
C THR A 155 -20.32 -5.73 18.12
N ILE A 156 -20.89 -4.57 18.49
CA ILE A 156 -20.67 -3.90 19.78
C ILE A 156 -21.98 -3.80 20.55
N ASP A 157 -22.02 -4.29 21.78
CA ASP A 157 -23.13 -4.15 22.70
C ASP A 157 -22.78 -3.15 23.82
N ALA A 158 -23.37 -1.95 23.77
CA ALA A 158 -23.10 -0.88 24.73
C ALA A 158 -23.52 -1.23 26.18
N ARG A 159 -24.44 -2.18 26.36
CA ARG A 159 -24.90 -2.64 27.66
C ARG A 159 -23.86 -3.48 28.40
N LEU A 160 -22.89 -4.04 27.64
CA LEU A 160 -21.88 -4.97 28.18
C LEU A 160 -20.49 -4.32 28.31
N ARG A 161 -20.33 -3.06 27.94
CA ARG A 161 -19.05 -2.35 28.04
C ARG A 161 -18.64 -2.23 29.54
N PRO A 162 -17.47 -2.81 29.93
CA PRO A 162 -16.96 -2.62 31.29
C PRO A 162 -16.43 -1.20 31.49
N ASP A 163 -16.48 -0.72 32.71
CA ASP A 163 -15.72 0.47 33.11
C ASP A 163 -14.26 0.07 33.34
N LEU A 164 -13.40 0.36 32.37
CA LEU A 164 -11.99 -0.03 32.41
C LEU A 164 -11.21 0.62 33.56
N ALA A 165 -11.66 1.74 34.10
CA ALA A 165 -11.05 2.37 35.28
C ALA A 165 -11.43 1.68 36.60
N ALA A 166 -12.54 0.99 36.63
CA ALA A 166 -13.10 0.40 37.85
C ALA A 166 -12.92 -1.12 37.97
N LEU A 167 -12.12 -1.74 37.07
CA LEU A 167 -11.88 -3.18 37.09
C LEU A 167 -11.16 -3.61 38.41
N THR A 168 -11.75 -4.55 39.15
CA THR A 168 -11.21 -5.07 40.43
C THR A 168 -11.13 -6.58 40.43
N ASP A 169 -12.18 -7.25 39.96
CA ASP A 169 -12.31 -8.69 39.96
C ASP A 169 -12.51 -9.22 38.55
N GLY A 170 -11.92 -10.35 38.24
CA GLY A 170 -11.99 -11.02 36.93
C GLY A 170 -11.67 -12.50 37.04
N GLU A 171 -11.89 -13.19 35.92
CA GLU A 171 -11.52 -14.58 35.76
C GLU A 171 -10.00 -14.74 35.62
N PRO A 172 -9.44 -15.92 35.97
CA PRO A 172 -8.00 -16.15 35.87
C PRO A 172 -7.51 -16.16 34.41
N VAL A 173 -6.26 -15.78 34.24
CA VAL A 173 -5.52 -15.93 32.98
C VAL A 173 -4.52 -17.08 33.08
N ARG A 174 -4.07 -17.56 31.93
CA ARG A 174 -2.95 -18.49 31.83
C ARG A 174 -1.86 -17.95 30.90
N VAL A 175 -0.63 -18.35 31.17
CA VAL A 175 0.52 -18.03 30.33
C VAL A 175 0.46 -18.89 29.05
N VAL A 176 0.73 -18.25 27.92
CA VAL A 176 0.92 -18.89 26.61
C VAL A 176 2.42 -18.93 26.31
N ASP A 177 2.91 -20.10 25.92
CA ASP A 177 4.33 -20.26 25.59
C ASP A 177 4.61 -19.68 24.19
N VAL A 178 5.40 -18.62 24.16
CA VAL A 178 5.86 -17.93 22.95
C VAL A 178 7.34 -17.69 23.09
N ASP A 179 8.12 -18.02 22.06
CA ASP A 179 9.56 -17.73 22.06
C ASP A 179 9.79 -16.21 22.15
N PRO A 180 10.43 -15.71 23.23
CA PRO A 180 10.72 -14.28 23.35
C PRO A 180 11.62 -13.71 22.25
N ALA A 181 12.37 -14.56 21.53
CA ALA A 181 13.19 -14.14 20.40
C ALA A 181 12.37 -13.65 19.19
N LEU A 182 11.08 -14.00 19.11
CA LEU A 182 10.17 -13.51 18.09
C LEU A 182 9.76 -12.05 18.31
N LEU A 183 9.87 -11.54 19.56
CA LEU A 183 9.48 -10.16 19.87
C LEU A 183 10.47 -9.16 19.28
N VAL A 184 9.99 -8.27 18.43
CA VAL A 184 10.78 -7.22 17.80
C VAL A 184 10.05 -5.88 17.91
N GLU A 185 10.78 -4.80 18.17
CA GLU A 185 10.19 -3.47 18.17
C GLU A 185 9.82 -3.07 16.73
N SER A 186 8.61 -2.53 16.55
CA SER A 186 8.14 -2.00 15.28
C SER A 186 8.88 -0.70 14.95
N GLU A 187 9.46 -0.60 13.76
CA GLU A 187 10.12 0.60 13.26
C GLU A 187 9.23 1.39 12.27
N GLY A 188 8.17 0.75 11.74
CA GLY A 188 7.24 1.39 10.82
C GLY A 188 6.26 2.34 11.51
N PRO A 189 5.68 3.28 10.76
CA PRO A 189 4.66 4.20 11.28
C PRO A 189 3.40 3.42 11.70
N ALA A 190 2.77 3.86 12.80
CA ALA A 190 1.55 3.26 13.30
C ALA A 190 0.36 3.50 12.36
N ILE A 191 -0.66 2.65 12.45
CA ILE A 191 -1.96 2.89 11.82
C ILE A 191 -2.73 3.88 12.70
N ARG A 192 -3.28 4.94 12.08
CA ARG A 192 -3.97 6.01 12.81
C ARG A 192 -5.21 6.49 12.10
N ARG A 193 -6.11 7.12 12.90
CA ARG A 193 -7.16 7.99 12.37
C ARG A 193 -6.51 9.22 11.76
N GLN A 194 -6.78 9.49 10.48
CA GLN A 194 -6.13 10.58 9.74
C GLN A 194 -7.04 11.79 9.57
N GLU A 195 -8.27 11.57 9.18
CA GLU A 195 -9.24 12.63 8.97
C GLU A 195 -10.66 12.16 9.23
N LEU A 196 -11.56 13.10 9.51
CA LEU A 196 -12.99 12.86 9.65
C LEU A 196 -13.71 13.39 8.41
N ARG A 197 -14.61 12.58 7.84
CA ARG A 197 -15.41 12.94 6.69
C ARG A 197 -16.89 13.03 7.07
N ARG A 198 -17.49 14.19 6.81
CA ARG A 198 -18.94 14.35 6.92
C ARG A 198 -19.62 13.77 5.69
N PRO A 199 -20.86 13.28 5.81
CA PRO A 199 -21.67 12.94 4.65
C PRO A 199 -21.83 14.12 3.69
N GLU A 200 -21.71 13.86 2.39
CA GLU A 200 -22.12 14.82 1.35
C GLU A 200 -23.62 14.70 1.06
N LYS A 201 -24.18 13.50 1.25
CA LYS A 201 -25.59 13.24 1.00
C LYS A 201 -26.13 12.10 1.85
N ILE A 202 -27.36 12.25 2.36
CA ILE A 202 -28.13 11.21 3.06
C ILE A 202 -29.49 11.13 2.38
N TRP A 203 -29.94 9.93 2.00
CA TRP A 203 -31.24 9.72 1.34
C TRP A 203 -31.78 8.30 1.58
N GLN A 204 -33.03 8.06 1.18
CA GLN A 204 -33.62 6.72 1.23
C GLN A 204 -33.41 6.00 -0.11
N ALA A 205 -32.87 4.79 -0.06
CA ALA A 205 -32.78 3.88 -1.18
C ALA A 205 -34.17 3.35 -1.60
N PRO A 206 -34.32 2.79 -2.81
CA PRO A 206 -35.57 2.12 -3.23
C PRO A 206 -36.02 1.01 -2.29
N SER A 207 -35.08 0.30 -1.63
CA SER A 207 -35.36 -0.72 -0.59
C SER A 207 -35.95 -0.14 0.69
N GLY A 208 -35.83 1.19 0.91
CA GLY A 208 -36.20 1.86 2.15
C GLY A 208 -35.08 1.99 3.17
N ALA A 209 -33.87 1.48 2.88
CA ALA A 209 -32.70 1.70 3.70
C ALA A 209 -32.19 3.15 3.59
N THR A 210 -31.50 3.67 4.60
CA THR A 210 -30.88 4.99 4.54
C THR A 210 -29.47 4.86 3.99
N LEU A 211 -29.21 5.50 2.84
CA LEU A 211 -27.89 5.58 2.24
C LEU A 211 -27.17 6.88 2.60
N VAL A 212 -25.88 6.78 2.77
CA VAL A 212 -24.96 7.88 3.08
C VAL A 212 -23.81 7.86 2.07
N ASP A 213 -23.60 8.99 1.35
CA ASP A 213 -22.45 9.21 0.47
C ASP A 213 -21.44 10.12 1.18
N PHE A 214 -20.19 9.67 1.34
CA PHE A 214 -19.10 10.47 1.90
C PHE A 214 -18.29 11.21 0.83
N GLY A 215 -18.65 11.12 -0.46
CA GLY A 215 -18.04 11.82 -1.58
C GLY A 215 -16.68 11.27 -2.02
N GLN A 216 -16.05 10.42 -1.24
CA GLN A 216 -14.73 9.84 -1.48
C GLN A 216 -14.74 8.36 -1.12
N ASN A 217 -14.18 7.51 -1.98
CA ASN A 217 -13.84 6.13 -1.62
C ASN A 217 -12.58 6.14 -0.72
N PHE A 218 -12.68 5.62 0.49
CA PHE A 218 -11.60 5.62 1.48
C PHE A 218 -11.63 4.38 2.35
N VAL A 219 -10.63 4.21 3.19
CA VAL A 219 -10.52 3.10 4.13
C VAL A 219 -10.66 3.58 5.56
N GLY A 220 -11.37 2.80 6.35
CA GLY A 220 -11.66 3.06 7.76
C GLY A 220 -13.03 2.54 8.16
N TRP A 221 -13.79 3.33 8.87
CA TRP A 221 -15.10 2.96 9.40
C TRP A 221 -16.02 4.17 9.59
N VAL A 222 -17.23 3.90 10.05
CA VAL A 222 -18.18 4.93 10.41
C VAL A 222 -18.27 5.03 11.94
N LYS A 223 -18.12 6.24 12.49
CA LYS A 223 -18.47 6.59 13.86
C LYS A 223 -19.94 7.03 13.91
N VAL A 224 -20.71 6.46 14.84
CA VAL A 224 -22.15 6.72 14.99
C VAL A 224 -22.43 7.24 16.39
N ARG A 225 -23.26 8.29 16.49
CA ARG A 225 -23.85 8.78 17.74
C ARG A 225 -25.35 8.64 17.67
N VAL A 226 -25.94 7.87 18.58
CA VAL A 226 -27.35 7.47 18.49
C VAL A 226 -28.00 7.37 19.87
N GLN A 227 -29.30 7.64 19.92
CA GLN A 227 -30.10 7.39 21.12
C GLN A 227 -31.36 6.63 20.74
N GLY A 228 -31.58 5.49 21.36
CA GLY A 228 -32.74 4.63 21.07
C GLY A 228 -33.02 3.62 22.17
N PRO A 229 -34.07 2.77 22.05
CA PRO A 229 -34.44 1.78 23.07
C PRO A 229 -33.27 0.80 23.36
N ALA A 230 -33.08 0.47 24.63
CA ALA A 230 -32.10 -0.52 25.04
C ALA A 230 -32.30 -1.87 24.32
N GLY A 231 -31.25 -2.43 23.80
CA GLY A 231 -31.26 -3.71 23.06
C GLY A 231 -31.69 -3.61 21.59
N SER A 232 -32.12 -2.43 21.10
CA SER A 232 -32.28 -2.24 19.65
C SER A 232 -30.92 -2.18 18.98
N THR A 233 -30.88 -2.57 17.69
CA THR A 233 -29.62 -2.66 16.93
C THR A 233 -29.65 -1.72 15.72
N VAL A 234 -28.61 -0.89 15.59
CA VAL A 234 -28.29 -0.15 14.38
C VAL A 234 -27.26 -0.96 13.60
N THR A 235 -27.52 -1.16 12.31
CA THR A 235 -26.61 -1.86 11.41
C THR A 235 -26.09 -0.92 10.35
N VAL A 236 -24.79 -0.94 10.10
CA VAL A 236 -24.10 -0.18 9.05
C VAL A 236 -23.43 -1.17 8.12
N ARG A 237 -23.75 -1.10 6.82
CA ARG A 237 -23.11 -1.88 5.75
C ARG A 237 -22.35 -0.92 4.84
N TYR A 238 -21.27 -1.42 4.25
CA TYR A 238 -20.33 -0.61 3.48
C TYR A 238 -20.15 -1.13 2.07
N ALA A 239 -20.02 -0.20 1.11
CA ALA A 239 -19.54 -0.53 -0.26
C ALA A 239 -18.89 0.68 -0.94
N GLU A 240 -18.10 0.39 -1.96
CA GLU A 240 -17.37 1.40 -2.73
C GLU A 240 -18.28 2.15 -3.72
N VAL A 241 -19.30 1.48 -4.25
CA VAL A 241 -20.16 1.98 -5.32
C VAL A 241 -21.62 1.59 -5.09
N LEU A 242 -22.50 2.23 -5.85
CA LEU A 242 -23.93 1.88 -5.95
C LEU A 242 -24.21 1.19 -7.28
N GLU A 243 -25.21 0.32 -7.30
CA GLU A 243 -25.79 -0.26 -8.49
C GLU A 243 -27.32 -0.20 -8.36
N HIS A 244 -28.03 0.31 -9.38
CA HIS A 244 -29.48 0.51 -9.33
C HIS A 244 -29.98 1.33 -8.13
N GLU A 245 -29.22 2.34 -7.72
CA GLU A 245 -29.49 3.21 -6.56
C GLU A 245 -29.47 2.48 -5.19
N GLU A 246 -28.92 1.27 -5.13
CA GLU A 246 -28.72 0.46 -3.92
C GLU A 246 -27.24 0.23 -3.65
N LEU A 247 -26.91 -0.17 -2.42
CA LEU A 247 -25.55 -0.50 -2.04
C LEU A 247 -25.05 -1.74 -2.80
N ALA A 248 -23.98 -1.60 -3.58
CA ALA A 248 -23.46 -2.68 -4.41
C ALA A 248 -22.45 -3.54 -3.61
N THR A 249 -22.88 -4.71 -3.14
CA THR A 249 -22.06 -5.59 -2.31
C THR A 249 -21.38 -6.72 -3.08
N ARG A 250 -21.70 -6.93 -4.37
CA ARG A 250 -21.06 -8.00 -5.17
C ARG A 250 -19.53 -7.86 -5.25
N PRO A 251 -18.94 -6.66 -5.40
CA PRO A 251 -17.48 -6.51 -5.39
C PRO A 251 -16.80 -6.83 -4.06
N LEU A 252 -17.55 -6.99 -2.98
CA LEU A 252 -17.03 -7.42 -1.68
C LEU A 252 -16.75 -8.92 -1.61
N ARG A 253 -17.27 -9.69 -2.57
CA ARG A 253 -17.24 -11.16 -2.58
C ARG A 253 -17.84 -11.74 -1.29
N ASN A 254 -17.07 -12.44 -0.44
CA ASN A 254 -17.54 -13.03 0.80
C ASN A 254 -17.43 -12.11 2.02
N ALA A 255 -16.72 -10.98 1.92
CA ALA A 255 -16.62 -10.03 3.02
C ALA A 255 -17.99 -9.39 3.32
N LYS A 256 -18.46 -9.49 4.58
CA LYS A 256 -19.79 -8.96 4.96
C LYS A 256 -19.79 -7.44 5.07
N ALA A 257 -18.65 -6.83 5.40
CA ALA A 257 -18.46 -5.40 5.58
C ALA A 257 -19.63 -4.76 6.34
N THR A 258 -19.90 -5.25 7.56
CA THR A 258 -21.13 -4.94 8.31
C THR A 258 -20.83 -4.77 9.80
N ASP A 259 -21.06 -3.55 10.32
CA ASP A 259 -21.00 -3.29 11.77
C ASP A 259 -22.40 -3.27 12.39
N ARG A 260 -22.51 -3.75 13.62
CA ARG A 260 -23.76 -3.81 14.40
C ARG A 260 -23.57 -3.18 15.76
N PHE A 261 -24.48 -2.30 16.13
CA PHE A 261 -24.42 -1.52 17.36
C PHE A 261 -25.69 -1.74 18.17
N VAL A 262 -25.57 -2.46 19.29
CA VAL A 262 -26.67 -2.72 20.22
C VAL A 262 -26.70 -1.61 21.27
N LEU A 263 -27.83 -0.88 21.35
CA LEU A 263 -27.98 0.34 22.11
C LEU A 263 -28.17 0.06 23.63
N SER A 264 -27.61 0.95 24.46
CA SER A 264 -27.76 0.90 25.91
C SER A 264 -29.13 1.39 26.42
N GLY A 265 -29.82 2.24 25.64
CA GLY A 265 -31.01 2.97 26.05
C GLY A 265 -30.73 4.44 26.39
N GLY A 266 -29.47 4.83 26.47
CA GLY A 266 -28.99 6.20 26.62
C GLY A 266 -28.54 6.82 25.27
N VAL A 267 -27.68 7.82 25.36
CA VAL A 267 -26.93 8.30 24.22
C VAL A 267 -25.67 7.47 24.07
N ASP A 268 -25.54 6.76 22.98
CA ASP A 268 -24.41 5.89 22.72
C ASP A 268 -23.52 6.49 21.61
N GLU A 269 -22.21 6.29 21.71
CA GLU A 269 -21.23 6.51 20.67
C GLU A 269 -20.55 5.18 20.34
N PHE A 270 -20.50 4.86 19.04
CA PHE A 270 -19.89 3.64 18.53
C PHE A 270 -18.80 3.97 17.54
N GLU A 271 -17.67 3.26 17.64
CA GLU A 271 -16.55 3.31 16.72
C GLU A 271 -15.91 1.90 16.67
N PRO A 272 -16.00 1.17 15.54
CA PRO A 272 -15.51 -0.21 15.42
C PRO A 272 -14.02 -0.23 15.09
N THR A 273 -13.16 -0.28 16.09
CA THR A 273 -11.70 -0.10 15.97
C THR A 273 -10.91 -1.39 15.70
N PHE A 274 -11.56 -2.58 15.73
CA PHE A 274 -10.93 -3.88 15.43
C PHE A 274 -11.30 -4.44 14.07
N THR A 275 -11.72 -3.56 13.16
CA THR A 275 -12.02 -3.84 11.75
C THR A 275 -11.64 -2.63 10.90
N PHE A 276 -11.72 -2.75 9.59
CA PHE A 276 -11.75 -1.63 8.66
C PHE A 276 -12.44 -2.04 7.36
N HIS A 277 -13.03 -1.06 6.67
CA HIS A 277 -13.75 -1.23 5.41
C HIS A 277 -13.21 -0.27 4.36
N GLY A 278 -13.22 -0.70 3.09
CA GLY A 278 -13.03 0.18 1.93
C GLY A 278 -14.40 0.59 1.40
N PHE A 279 -14.72 1.89 1.40
CA PHE A 279 -16.05 2.34 1.04
C PHE A 279 -16.14 3.82 0.67
N ARG A 280 -17.12 4.16 -0.13
CA ARG A 280 -17.63 5.52 -0.31
C ARG A 280 -19.02 5.65 0.29
N TYR A 281 -19.80 4.57 0.25
CA TYR A 281 -21.21 4.55 0.66
C TYR A 281 -21.40 3.68 1.89
N ALA A 282 -22.26 4.15 2.79
CA ALA A 282 -22.77 3.35 3.90
C ALA A 282 -24.29 3.23 3.83
N GLU A 283 -24.82 2.05 4.14
CA GLU A 283 -26.24 1.77 4.31
C GLU A 283 -26.54 1.62 5.79
N VAL A 284 -27.46 2.41 6.32
CA VAL A 284 -27.86 2.38 7.72
C VAL A 284 -29.28 1.84 7.84
N THR A 285 -29.45 0.79 8.67
CA THR A 285 -30.75 0.19 9.00
C THR A 285 -30.92 0.08 10.52
N GLY A 286 -32.18 -0.08 10.98
CA GLY A 286 -32.46 -0.14 12.41
C GLY A 286 -32.29 1.19 13.15
N TRP A 287 -32.18 2.30 12.44
CA TRP A 287 -32.13 3.64 13.05
C TRP A 287 -33.40 3.92 13.84
N PRO A 288 -33.34 4.50 15.07
CA PRO A 288 -34.49 4.71 15.92
C PRO A 288 -35.57 5.57 15.27
N GLU A 289 -36.83 5.16 15.43
CA GLU A 289 -37.98 5.91 14.91
C GLU A 289 -38.11 7.30 15.56
N GLY A 290 -38.60 8.27 14.79
CA GLY A 290 -38.93 9.62 15.26
C GLY A 290 -37.77 10.64 15.15
N SER A 291 -36.55 10.22 14.81
CA SER A 291 -35.43 11.11 14.51
C SER A 291 -34.74 10.64 13.24
N PRO A 292 -34.84 11.36 12.11
CA PRO A 292 -34.11 10.95 10.91
C PRO A 292 -32.61 11.03 11.14
N LEU A 293 -31.86 10.12 10.53
CA LEU A 293 -30.39 10.17 10.52
C LEU A 293 -29.93 11.49 9.90
N SER A 294 -29.03 12.20 10.57
CA SER A 294 -28.46 13.47 10.15
C SER A 294 -26.95 13.40 9.99
N GLU A 295 -26.35 14.41 9.37
CA GLU A 295 -24.89 14.53 9.19
C GLU A 295 -24.12 14.69 10.50
N ASP A 296 -24.77 15.07 11.60
CA ASP A 296 -24.16 15.18 12.92
C ASP A 296 -24.16 13.83 13.68
N ASP A 297 -24.94 12.86 13.24
CA ASP A 297 -25.08 11.55 13.88
C ASP A 297 -24.08 10.51 13.33
N ILE A 298 -23.52 10.75 12.14
CA ILE A 298 -22.67 9.79 11.43
C ILE A 298 -21.44 10.48 10.81
N THR A 299 -20.28 9.90 10.99
CA THR A 299 -19.00 10.45 10.49
C THR A 299 -18.12 9.33 9.96
N GLY A 300 -17.61 9.48 8.75
CA GLY A 300 -16.55 8.62 8.22
C GLY A 300 -15.20 8.93 8.88
N VAL A 301 -14.50 7.90 9.31
CA VAL A 301 -13.16 7.99 9.91
C VAL A 301 -12.18 7.35 8.94
N VAL A 302 -11.29 8.15 8.36
CA VAL A 302 -10.24 7.67 7.46
C VAL A 302 -9.08 7.11 8.25
N VAL A 303 -8.64 5.90 7.90
CA VAL A 303 -7.59 5.17 8.62
C VAL A 303 -6.54 4.66 7.64
N HIS A 304 -5.27 4.90 7.92
CA HIS A 304 -4.12 4.31 7.25
C HIS A 304 -2.84 4.52 8.08
N ASN A 305 -1.70 3.95 7.65
CA ASN A 305 -0.43 4.22 8.31
C ASN A 305 -0.11 5.72 8.27
N ASP A 306 0.45 6.23 9.37
CA ASP A 306 0.76 7.66 9.56
C ASP A 306 1.97 8.08 8.70
N LEU A 307 1.78 8.08 7.40
CA LEU A 307 2.79 8.42 6.39
C LEU A 307 2.76 9.93 6.10
N ARG A 308 3.92 10.57 6.12
CA ARG A 308 4.06 11.99 5.78
C ARG A 308 4.00 12.19 4.25
N ARG A 309 3.07 13.03 3.80
CA ARG A 309 2.99 13.44 2.39
C ARG A 309 4.20 14.29 2.04
N ILE A 310 4.95 13.92 0.97
CA ILE A 310 6.19 14.60 0.58
C ILE A 310 6.19 15.11 -0.86
N GLY A 311 5.49 14.45 -1.77
CA GLY A 311 5.46 14.84 -3.19
C GLY A 311 4.08 15.32 -3.63
N HIS A 312 4.01 16.33 -4.50
CA HIS A 312 2.78 16.91 -5.00
C HIS A 312 2.90 17.20 -6.50
N PHE A 313 1.77 17.13 -7.20
CA PHE A 313 1.65 17.46 -8.60
C PHE A 313 0.34 18.21 -8.85
N ARG A 314 0.38 19.16 -9.78
CA ARG A 314 -0.78 19.84 -10.33
C ARG A 314 -0.52 20.27 -11.77
N SER A 315 -1.55 20.25 -12.60
CA SER A 315 -1.51 20.70 -13.99
C SER A 315 -2.71 21.58 -14.35
N SER A 316 -2.69 22.10 -15.55
CA SER A 316 -3.84 22.84 -16.13
C SER A 316 -5.01 21.94 -16.58
N ASN A 317 -4.87 20.61 -16.50
CA ASN A 317 -5.92 19.65 -16.87
C ASN A 317 -6.56 19.04 -15.61
N GLU A 318 -7.84 19.32 -15.38
CA GLU A 318 -8.54 18.89 -14.15
C GLU A 318 -8.78 17.37 -14.10
N LEU A 319 -8.93 16.68 -15.22
CA LEU A 319 -9.07 15.22 -15.23
C LEU A 319 -7.73 14.56 -14.82
N LEU A 320 -6.61 15.12 -15.26
CA LEU A 320 -5.28 14.65 -14.84
C LEU A 320 -5.02 14.93 -13.36
N ASN A 321 -5.46 16.09 -12.85
CA ASN A 321 -5.40 16.41 -11.42
C ASN A 321 -6.23 15.43 -10.60
N GLN A 322 -7.43 15.06 -11.09
CA GLN A 322 -8.29 14.07 -10.43
C GLN A 322 -7.68 12.68 -10.48
N LEU A 323 -7.10 12.26 -11.61
CA LEU A 323 -6.35 11.00 -11.69
C LEU A 323 -5.23 10.95 -10.64
N HIS A 324 -4.43 12.03 -10.54
CA HIS A 324 -3.38 12.10 -9.54
C HIS A 324 -3.92 12.05 -8.10
N ALA A 325 -5.05 12.71 -7.82
CA ALA A 325 -5.75 12.59 -6.54
C ALA A 325 -6.21 11.15 -6.26
N ASN A 326 -6.75 10.45 -7.28
CA ASN A 326 -7.14 9.06 -7.17
C ASN A 326 -5.96 8.13 -6.85
N VAL A 327 -4.78 8.40 -7.43
CA VAL A 327 -3.55 7.65 -7.09
C VAL A 327 -3.16 7.85 -5.62
N VAL A 328 -3.25 9.09 -5.13
CA VAL A 328 -2.99 9.39 -3.72
C VAL A 328 -3.96 8.64 -2.80
N TRP A 329 -5.25 8.64 -3.12
CA TRP A 329 -6.26 7.93 -2.32
C TRP A 329 -6.14 6.41 -2.44
N GLY A 330 -5.73 5.90 -3.60
CA GLY A 330 -5.40 4.48 -3.79
C GLY A 330 -4.28 4.04 -2.86
N LEU A 331 -3.19 4.81 -2.77
CA LEU A 331 -2.09 4.53 -1.83
C LEU A 331 -2.58 4.57 -0.37
N ARG A 332 -3.30 5.64 0.02
CA ARG A 332 -3.81 5.79 1.39
C ARG A 332 -4.71 4.63 1.81
N GLY A 333 -5.55 4.15 0.88
CA GLY A 333 -6.47 3.05 1.15
C GLY A 333 -5.79 1.68 1.27
N ASN A 334 -4.61 1.51 0.67
CA ASN A 334 -3.92 0.23 0.61
C ASN A 334 -2.64 0.14 1.45
N PHE A 335 -2.12 1.27 1.97
CA PHE A 335 -0.99 1.25 2.89
C PHE A 335 -1.50 1.26 4.34
N LEU A 336 -2.05 0.10 4.75
CA LEU A 336 -2.63 -0.14 6.06
C LEU A 336 -2.09 -1.44 6.66
N GLY A 337 -1.12 -1.34 7.57
CA GLY A 337 -0.38 -2.45 8.16
C GLY A 337 0.71 -2.99 7.25
N VAL A 338 0.37 -3.33 6.03
CA VAL A 338 1.24 -3.71 4.91
C VAL A 338 0.69 -3.08 3.62
N PRO A 339 1.45 -3.05 2.51
CA PRO A 339 0.92 -2.59 1.23
C PRO A 339 0.01 -3.67 0.62
N THR A 340 -1.32 -3.54 0.80
CA THR A 340 -2.32 -4.49 0.29
C THR A 340 -2.76 -4.14 -1.12
N ASP A 341 -3.28 -5.12 -1.87
CA ASP A 341 -3.83 -4.96 -3.22
C ASP A 341 -5.14 -4.16 -3.22
N CYS A 342 -6.03 -4.48 -2.33
CA CYS A 342 -7.37 -3.90 -2.19
C CYS A 342 -7.79 -3.84 -0.72
N PRO A 343 -8.72 -2.93 -0.32
CA PRO A 343 -9.09 -2.77 1.08
C PRO A 343 -10.49 -3.27 1.43
N GLN A 344 -11.34 -3.67 0.46
CA GLN A 344 -12.78 -3.78 0.69
C GLN A 344 -13.31 -5.22 0.69
N ARG A 345 -12.70 -6.13 -0.08
CA ARG A 345 -13.20 -7.51 -0.31
C ARG A 345 -12.46 -8.53 0.56
N ASP A 346 -12.83 -9.78 0.45
CA ASP A 346 -12.10 -10.92 1.03
C ASP A 346 -10.83 -11.22 0.23
N GLU A 347 -9.81 -10.45 0.41
CA GLU A 347 -8.45 -10.57 -0.13
C GLU A 347 -7.50 -9.77 0.76
N ARG A 348 -7.34 -8.46 0.53
CA ARG A 348 -6.58 -7.50 1.34
C ARG A 348 -5.21 -8.03 1.75
N LEU A 349 -4.46 -8.52 0.76
CA LEU A 349 -3.17 -9.19 0.94
C LEU A 349 -2.02 -8.34 0.41
N GLY A 350 -0.83 -8.55 0.95
CA GLY A 350 0.38 -7.87 0.53
C GLY A 350 0.95 -8.41 -0.78
N TRP A 351 0.23 -8.25 -1.88
CA TRP A 351 0.66 -8.68 -3.20
C TRP A 351 1.93 -7.95 -3.63
N THR A 352 2.99 -8.73 -3.83
CA THR A 352 4.34 -8.19 -4.08
C THR A 352 4.45 -7.53 -5.46
N GLY A 353 3.72 -8.03 -6.45
CA GLY A 353 3.70 -7.47 -7.81
C GLY A 353 3.14 -6.06 -7.86
N ASP A 354 2.05 -5.80 -7.14
CA ASP A 354 1.41 -4.49 -7.03
C ASP A 354 2.38 -3.44 -6.51
N LEU A 355 3.09 -3.78 -5.44
CA LEU A 355 4.09 -2.89 -4.87
C LEU A 355 5.31 -2.71 -5.80
N ALA A 356 5.79 -3.78 -6.44
CA ALA A 356 6.97 -3.74 -7.30
C ALA A 356 6.84 -2.71 -8.43
N VAL A 357 5.65 -2.60 -9.03
CA VAL A 357 5.41 -1.62 -10.10
C VAL A 357 5.06 -0.23 -9.59
N PHE A 358 4.51 -0.12 -8.38
CA PHE A 358 4.03 1.15 -7.84
C PHE A 358 5.04 1.87 -6.93
N VAL A 359 6.08 1.19 -6.46
CA VAL A 359 7.00 1.74 -5.47
C VAL A 359 7.67 3.07 -5.88
N PRO A 360 8.02 3.35 -7.15
CA PRO A 360 8.53 4.68 -7.54
C PRO A 360 7.50 5.78 -7.27
N THR A 361 6.23 5.55 -7.61
CA THR A 361 5.13 6.46 -7.30
C THR A 361 4.95 6.61 -5.79
N ALA A 362 4.97 5.52 -5.03
CA ALA A 362 4.78 5.55 -3.58
C ALA A 362 5.85 6.39 -2.88
N THR A 363 7.12 6.19 -3.21
CA THR A 363 8.27 6.90 -2.62
C THR A 363 8.31 8.38 -2.99
N PHE A 364 7.75 8.76 -4.14
CA PHE A 364 7.56 10.16 -4.49
C PHE A 364 6.41 10.79 -3.70
N LEU A 365 5.27 10.10 -3.59
CA LEU A 365 4.07 10.65 -2.97
C LEU A 365 4.18 10.79 -1.45
N TYR A 366 4.72 9.79 -0.77
CA TYR A 366 4.81 9.72 0.68
C TYR A 366 6.18 9.25 1.16
N ASP A 367 6.55 9.64 2.37
CA ASP A 367 7.72 9.11 3.06
C ASP A 367 7.42 7.67 3.51
N THR A 368 7.76 6.72 2.64
CA THR A 368 7.45 5.30 2.81
C THR A 368 8.63 4.47 3.30
N LYS A 369 9.79 5.10 3.57
CA LYS A 369 11.05 4.38 3.86
C LYS A 369 10.90 3.37 4.99
N ASP A 370 10.42 3.80 6.14
CA ASP A 370 10.36 2.95 7.32
C ASP A 370 9.23 1.91 7.19
N PHE A 371 8.08 2.30 6.61
CA PHE A 371 6.97 1.37 6.34
C PHE A 371 7.38 0.21 5.43
N LEU A 372 8.02 0.51 4.29
CA LEU A 372 8.44 -0.51 3.34
C LEU A 372 9.69 -1.27 3.83
N SER A 373 10.58 -0.65 4.60
CA SER A 373 11.70 -1.36 5.25
C SER A 373 11.22 -2.39 6.26
N GLU A 374 10.15 -2.09 7.00
CA GLU A 374 9.51 -3.02 7.92
C GLU A 374 8.90 -4.23 7.17
N TRP A 375 8.17 -3.96 6.07
CA TRP A 375 7.59 -5.00 5.22
C TRP A 375 8.66 -5.88 4.53
N LEU A 376 9.77 -5.28 4.09
CA LEU A 376 10.88 -6.03 3.48
C LEU A 376 11.56 -7.01 4.43
N ARG A 377 11.46 -6.82 5.75
CA ARG A 377 11.93 -7.81 6.73
C ARG A 377 11.09 -9.08 6.69
N ASP A 378 9.77 -8.94 6.62
CA ASP A 378 8.86 -10.07 6.46
C ASP A 378 9.13 -10.79 5.13
N LEU A 379 9.30 -10.06 4.02
CA LEU A 379 9.66 -10.64 2.73
C LEU A 379 10.94 -11.48 2.80
N ALA A 380 12.01 -10.96 3.41
CA ALA A 380 13.28 -11.67 3.50
C ALA A 380 13.17 -12.94 4.36
N LEU A 381 12.39 -12.92 5.44
CA LEU A 381 12.17 -14.08 6.31
C LEU A 381 11.34 -15.15 5.60
N GLU A 382 10.26 -14.76 4.92
CA GLU A 382 9.42 -15.65 4.11
C GLU A 382 10.23 -16.29 2.98
N GLN A 383 11.02 -15.49 2.26
CA GLN A 383 11.90 -15.96 1.19
C GLN A 383 12.92 -16.98 1.69
N ALA A 384 13.55 -16.72 2.86
CA ALA A 384 14.51 -17.63 3.46
C ALA A 384 13.83 -18.96 3.84
N HIS A 385 12.61 -18.92 4.38
CA HIS A 385 11.82 -20.10 4.71
C HIS A 385 11.50 -20.94 3.47
N LEU A 386 11.23 -20.30 2.33
CA LEU A 386 10.94 -20.95 1.04
C LEU A 386 12.22 -21.29 0.24
N GLY A 387 13.40 -21.32 0.88
CA GLY A 387 14.65 -21.71 0.23
C GLY A 387 15.12 -20.76 -0.87
N GLY A 388 14.76 -19.48 -0.79
CA GLY A 388 15.17 -18.42 -1.69
C GLY A 388 14.09 -17.96 -2.69
N THR A 389 12.94 -18.65 -2.76
CA THR A 389 11.79 -18.23 -3.56
C THR A 389 11.04 -17.11 -2.83
N VAL A 390 10.85 -15.99 -3.49
CA VAL A 390 10.04 -14.87 -2.96
C VAL A 390 8.55 -15.23 -3.11
N PRO A 391 7.76 -15.23 -2.02
CA PRO A 391 6.32 -15.45 -2.14
C PRO A 391 5.66 -14.30 -2.88
N VAL A 392 4.55 -14.56 -3.53
CA VAL A 392 3.80 -13.54 -4.28
C VAL A 392 2.95 -12.64 -3.37
N ILE A 393 2.78 -13.05 -2.12
CA ILE A 393 2.06 -12.34 -1.05
C ILE A 393 2.97 -12.26 0.17
N VAL A 394 3.09 -11.10 0.80
CA VAL A 394 3.89 -10.89 2.03
C VAL A 394 3.15 -9.97 3.02
N PRO A 395 2.92 -10.37 4.27
CA PRO A 395 3.09 -11.74 4.78
C PRO A 395 2.25 -12.76 4.01
N ASP A 396 2.70 -14.01 3.96
CA ASP A 396 1.96 -15.09 3.30
C ASP A 396 1.19 -15.96 4.34
N PRO A 397 -0.10 -15.67 4.57
CA PRO A 397 -0.92 -16.51 5.44
C PRO A 397 -1.40 -17.78 4.77
N LEU A 398 -1.28 -17.89 3.44
CA LEU A 398 -1.84 -18.97 2.63
C LEU A 398 -0.84 -20.13 2.39
N LYS A 399 0.29 -20.12 3.11
CA LYS A 399 1.26 -21.24 3.06
C LYS A 399 0.59 -22.59 3.28
N GLY A 400 0.69 -23.47 2.27
CA GLY A 400 0.07 -24.80 2.34
C GLY A 400 -1.43 -24.85 2.08
N VAL A 401 -2.07 -23.73 1.78
CA VAL A 401 -3.46 -23.67 1.30
C VAL A 401 -3.46 -23.81 -0.23
N ASP A 402 -4.35 -24.63 -0.77
CA ASP A 402 -4.57 -24.69 -2.23
C ASP A 402 -5.34 -23.45 -2.66
N ILE A 403 -4.67 -22.51 -3.30
CA ILE A 403 -5.22 -21.25 -3.77
C ILE A 403 -5.63 -21.28 -5.25
N GLY A 404 -5.64 -22.46 -5.87
CA GLY A 404 -6.05 -22.64 -7.26
C GLY A 404 -4.99 -22.32 -8.30
N PHE A 405 -3.78 -21.89 -7.89
CA PHE A 405 -2.64 -21.71 -8.79
C PHE A 405 -1.76 -22.97 -8.83
N PRO A 406 -1.05 -23.23 -9.96
CA PRO A 406 0.02 -24.23 -9.97
C PRO A 406 1.05 -23.92 -8.89
N PRO A 407 1.87 -24.93 -8.46
CA PRO A 407 2.97 -24.64 -7.53
C PRO A 407 3.82 -23.48 -8.04
N LEU A 408 3.87 -22.40 -7.25
CA LEU A 408 4.60 -21.20 -7.61
C LEU A 408 6.09 -21.39 -7.29
N ASP A 409 6.93 -21.06 -8.24
CA ASP A 409 8.36 -20.82 -8.06
C ASP A 409 8.63 -19.30 -8.17
N ALA A 410 9.83 -18.87 -8.50
CA ALA A 410 10.05 -17.46 -8.77
C ALA A 410 9.15 -16.99 -9.94
N THR A 411 8.51 -15.85 -9.76
CA THR A 411 7.65 -15.21 -10.75
C THR A 411 8.16 -13.80 -11.04
N ALA A 412 8.17 -13.45 -12.32
CA ALA A 412 8.55 -12.09 -12.75
C ALA A 412 7.59 -11.05 -12.16
N ILE A 413 8.11 -9.87 -11.86
CA ILE A 413 7.46 -8.74 -11.21
C ILE A 413 7.15 -9.03 -9.73
N TRP A 414 6.36 -10.08 -9.41
CA TRP A 414 6.02 -10.42 -8.03
C TRP A 414 7.27 -10.78 -7.21
N GLY A 415 8.07 -11.73 -7.68
CA GLY A 415 9.33 -12.07 -7.03
C GLY A 415 10.36 -10.93 -7.08
N ASP A 416 10.33 -10.13 -8.14
CA ASP A 416 11.24 -9.00 -8.32
C ASP A 416 11.07 -7.90 -7.27
N ALA A 417 9.98 -7.88 -6.51
CA ALA A 417 9.78 -6.99 -5.37
C ALA A 417 10.95 -7.03 -4.36
N ALA A 418 11.59 -8.21 -4.19
CA ALA A 418 12.79 -8.37 -3.36
C ALA A 418 13.97 -7.49 -3.80
N VAL A 419 13.95 -7.03 -5.05
CA VAL A 419 15.00 -6.20 -5.67
C VAL A 419 14.51 -4.80 -5.99
N TRP A 420 13.34 -4.68 -6.61
CA TRP A 420 12.83 -3.39 -7.09
C TRP A 420 12.44 -2.46 -5.96
N VAL A 421 11.88 -3.01 -4.86
CA VAL A 421 11.47 -2.20 -3.70
C VAL A 421 12.68 -1.61 -2.98
N PRO A 422 13.69 -2.37 -2.51
CA PRO A 422 14.86 -1.78 -1.85
C PRO A 422 15.68 -0.88 -2.79
N TRP A 423 15.69 -1.16 -4.11
CA TRP A 423 16.31 -0.28 -5.09
C TRP A 423 15.61 1.08 -5.17
N ALA A 424 14.29 1.11 -5.29
CA ALA A 424 13.52 2.35 -5.33
C ALA A 424 13.63 3.17 -4.02
N LEU A 425 13.68 2.50 -2.87
CA LEU A 425 13.93 3.16 -1.59
C LEU A 425 15.32 3.82 -1.56
N TRP A 426 16.35 3.13 -2.09
CA TRP A 426 17.68 3.73 -2.18
C TRP A 426 17.71 4.91 -3.15
N GLU A 427 17.10 4.81 -4.31
CA GLU A 427 16.99 5.91 -5.27
C GLU A 427 16.27 7.13 -4.67
N ALA A 428 15.17 6.90 -3.95
CA ALA A 428 14.38 7.98 -3.38
C ALA A 428 15.04 8.65 -2.17
N TYR A 429 15.71 7.88 -1.31
CA TYR A 429 16.20 8.39 -0.02
C TYR A 429 17.73 8.46 0.10
N GLY A 430 18.49 7.86 -0.81
CA GLY A 430 19.95 7.81 -0.76
C GLY A 430 20.53 6.93 0.38
N ASP A 431 19.66 6.24 1.12
CA ASP A 431 20.06 5.43 2.28
C ASP A 431 20.57 4.05 1.84
N VAL A 432 21.89 3.93 1.70
CA VAL A 432 22.53 2.67 1.32
C VAL A 432 22.33 1.54 2.34
N ALA A 433 21.93 1.85 3.57
CA ALA A 433 21.66 0.83 4.59
C ALA A 433 20.43 -0.01 4.23
N VAL A 434 19.48 0.51 3.45
CA VAL A 434 18.36 -0.27 2.92
C VAL A 434 18.86 -1.40 2.02
N LEU A 435 19.75 -1.08 1.08
CA LEU A 435 20.38 -2.09 0.23
C LEU A 435 21.16 -3.11 1.04
N SER A 436 21.95 -2.64 2.01
CA SER A 436 22.77 -3.51 2.86
C SER A 436 21.93 -4.54 3.62
N ARG A 437 20.76 -4.12 4.15
CA ARG A 437 19.86 -5.01 4.90
C ARG A 437 19.19 -6.05 4.00
N GLN A 438 18.92 -5.71 2.73
CA GLN A 438 18.18 -6.56 1.78
C GLN A 438 19.09 -7.31 0.80
N PHE A 439 20.40 -7.07 0.80
CA PHE A 439 21.32 -7.56 -0.23
C PHE A 439 21.32 -9.09 -0.39
N ASP A 440 21.24 -9.82 0.73
CA ASP A 440 21.19 -11.30 0.70
C ASP A 440 19.87 -11.79 0.05
N SER A 441 18.74 -11.14 0.36
CA SER A 441 17.44 -11.42 -0.27
C SER A 441 17.48 -11.10 -1.77
N MET A 442 18.04 -9.95 -2.16
CA MET A 442 18.19 -9.53 -3.56
C MET A 442 19.01 -10.55 -4.36
N THR A 443 20.17 -10.95 -3.85
CA THR A 443 21.07 -11.89 -4.53
C THR A 443 20.50 -13.31 -4.57
N ALA A 444 19.80 -13.75 -3.52
CA ALA A 444 19.10 -15.04 -3.50
C ALA A 444 18.06 -15.12 -4.63
N HIS A 445 17.24 -14.05 -4.79
CA HIS A 445 16.25 -13.99 -5.87
C HIS A 445 16.92 -14.01 -7.26
N GLY A 446 17.94 -13.18 -7.49
CA GLY A 446 18.65 -13.17 -8.78
C GLY A 446 19.31 -14.54 -9.12
N ARG A 447 19.86 -15.21 -8.12
CA ARG A 447 20.42 -16.57 -8.31
C ARG A 447 19.32 -17.59 -8.57
N ARG A 448 18.16 -17.48 -7.92
CA ARG A 448 17.01 -18.33 -8.20
C ARG A 448 16.52 -18.17 -9.65
N ILE A 449 16.40 -16.94 -10.13
CA ILE A 449 16.08 -16.68 -11.56
C ILE A 449 17.10 -17.37 -12.46
N ARG A 450 18.41 -17.20 -12.20
CA ARG A 450 19.47 -17.84 -13.00
C ARG A 450 19.31 -19.36 -13.09
N ASP A 451 18.92 -19.99 -11.99
CA ASP A 451 18.76 -21.46 -11.92
C ASP A 451 17.53 -21.94 -12.70
N LEU A 452 16.60 -21.03 -13.03
CA LEU A 452 15.37 -21.31 -13.81
C LEU A 452 15.50 -20.98 -15.30
N LEU A 453 16.62 -20.38 -15.72
CA LEU A 453 16.83 -20.09 -17.14
C LEU A 453 16.92 -21.38 -17.94
N SER A 454 16.27 -21.38 -19.10
CA SER A 454 16.38 -22.48 -20.06
C SER A 454 17.77 -22.56 -20.69
N PRO A 455 18.10 -23.64 -21.40
CA PRO A 455 19.39 -23.74 -22.12
C PRO A 455 19.64 -22.64 -23.16
N SER A 456 18.59 -22.00 -23.66
CA SER A 456 18.69 -20.82 -24.53
C SER A 456 19.07 -19.54 -23.77
N GLY A 457 19.04 -19.57 -22.43
CA GLY A 457 19.40 -18.43 -21.59
C GLY A 457 18.25 -17.44 -21.35
N VAL A 458 17.02 -17.79 -21.72
CA VAL A 458 15.81 -17.03 -21.42
C VAL A 458 15.01 -17.66 -20.29
N TRP A 459 14.12 -16.90 -19.67
CA TRP A 459 13.21 -17.38 -18.62
C TRP A 459 11.83 -17.65 -19.25
N ASP A 460 11.64 -18.84 -19.78
CA ASP A 460 10.46 -19.25 -20.54
C ASP A 460 9.74 -20.48 -19.97
N ALA A 461 10.09 -20.89 -18.75
CA ALA A 461 9.52 -22.05 -18.08
C ALA A 461 8.92 -21.68 -16.72
N GLY A 462 7.98 -22.51 -16.24
CA GLY A 462 7.24 -22.29 -15.00
C GLY A 462 6.00 -21.41 -15.18
N PHE A 463 5.22 -21.27 -14.10
CA PHE A 463 4.07 -20.37 -14.10
C PHE A 463 4.54 -18.92 -14.00
N GLN A 464 3.93 -18.05 -14.79
CA GLN A 464 4.13 -16.61 -14.75
C GLN A 464 2.77 -15.90 -14.82
N PHE A 465 2.59 -14.84 -14.05
CA PHE A 465 1.40 -14.00 -14.17
C PHE A 465 1.38 -13.23 -15.50
N GLY A 466 2.56 -13.00 -16.08
CA GLY A 466 2.70 -12.33 -17.36
C GLY A 466 2.19 -10.88 -17.34
N ASP A 467 1.57 -10.47 -18.42
CA ASP A 467 0.91 -9.15 -18.52
C ASP A 467 -0.54 -9.25 -18.00
N TRP A 468 -0.67 -9.56 -16.71
CA TRP A 468 -1.92 -9.81 -15.99
C TRP A 468 -2.99 -8.78 -16.30
N LEU A 469 -4.23 -9.20 -16.53
CA LEU A 469 -5.37 -8.34 -16.87
C LEU A 469 -5.14 -7.47 -18.14
N ASP A 470 -4.37 -7.97 -19.13
CA ASP A 470 -4.42 -7.40 -20.48
C ASP A 470 -5.90 -7.24 -20.88
N PRO A 471 -6.37 -6.06 -21.36
CA PRO A 471 -7.79 -5.84 -21.67
C PRO A 471 -8.39 -6.83 -22.67
N THR A 472 -7.57 -7.60 -23.36
CA THR A 472 -8.00 -8.63 -24.31
C THR A 472 -7.88 -10.05 -23.79
N ALA A 473 -7.33 -10.25 -22.58
CA ALA A 473 -7.26 -11.57 -21.95
C ALA A 473 -8.67 -12.09 -21.63
N PRO A 474 -8.91 -13.42 -21.76
CA PRO A 474 -10.19 -14.01 -21.34
C PRO A 474 -10.45 -13.72 -19.86
N PRO A 475 -11.69 -13.41 -19.46
CA PRO A 475 -12.01 -13.10 -18.06
C PRO A 475 -11.63 -14.22 -17.07
N GLU A 476 -11.70 -15.47 -17.53
CA GLU A 476 -11.39 -16.67 -16.73
C GLU A 476 -9.89 -17.02 -16.73
N GLU A 477 -9.10 -16.37 -17.62
CA GLU A 477 -7.66 -16.60 -17.77
C GLU A 477 -6.91 -15.26 -17.84
N PRO A 478 -6.90 -14.44 -16.78
CA PRO A 478 -6.31 -13.10 -16.78
C PRO A 478 -4.79 -13.08 -17.04
N TRP A 479 -4.12 -14.24 -16.94
CA TRP A 479 -2.71 -14.45 -17.30
C TRP A 479 -2.49 -14.75 -18.79
N ASN A 480 -3.53 -15.04 -19.55
CA ASN A 480 -3.44 -15.36 -20.98
C ASN A 480 -3.47 -14.10 -21.84
N SER A 481 -2.45 -13.26 -21.64
CA SER A 481 -2.27 -11.99 -22.33
C SER A 481 -1.71 -12.14 -23.72
N LYS A 482 -1.70 -11.05 -24.51
CA LYS A 482 -1.03 -11.01 -25.83
C LYS A 482 0.47 -11.15 -25.74
N ALA A 483 1.08 -10.58 -24.68
CA ALA A 483 2.51 -10.64 -24.47
C ALA A 483 2.91 -12.05 -24.03
N ASP A 484 3.89 -12.63 -24.73
CA ASP A 484 4.48 -13.91 -24.34
C ASP A 484 5.10 -13.82 -22.94
N ASN A 485 4.78 -14.77 -22.07
CA ASN A 485 5.23 -14.77 -20.68
C ASN A 485 6.75 -14.87 -20.54
N GLY A 486 7.43 -15.57 -21.46
CA GLY A 486 8.89 -15.67 -21.49
C GLY A 486 9.54 -14.35 -21.86
N VAL A 487 8.92 -13.57 -22.78
CA VAL A 487 9.36 -12.20 -23.12
C VAL A 487 9.29 -11.31 -21.89
N VAL A 488 8.16 -11.32 -21.18
CA VAL A 488 7.96 -10.53 -19.95
C VAL A 488 8.96 -10.94 -18.87
N ALA A 489 9.05 -12.23 -18.57
CA ALA A 489 9.90 -12.75 -17.51
C ALA A 489 11.40 -12.50 -17.80
N THR A 490 11.84 -12.70 -19.05
CA THR A 490 13.25 -12.45 -19.41
C THR A 490 13.60 -10.97 -19.34
N ALA A 491 12.68 -10.07 -19.71
CA ALA A 491 12.89 -8.62 -19.59
C ALA A 491 13.01 -8.20 -18.11
N CYS A 492 12.16 -8.73 -17.24
CA CYS A 492 12.22 -8.50 -15.79
C CYS A 492 13.51 -9.05 -15.18
N ALA A 493 13.92 -10.27 -15.55
CA ALA A 493 15.18 -10.87 -15.11
C ALA A 493 16.39 -10.01 -15.46
N TYR A 494 16.42 -9.42 -16.66
CA TYR A 494 17.48 -8.50 -17.08
C TYR A 494 17.52 -7.25 -16.19
N ARG A 495 16.38 -6.60 -15.96
CA ARG A 495 16.27 -5.42 -15.08
C ARG A 495 16.73 -5.75 -13.67
N THR A 496 16.25 -6.86 -13.11
CA THR A 496 16.58 -7.33 -11.76
C THR A 496 18.07 -7.60 -11.63
N ALA A 497 18.70 -8.28 -12.57
CA ALA A 497 20.15 -8.51 -12.55
C ALA A 497 20.94 -7.19 -12.59
N GLY A 498 20.52 -6.22 -13.42
CA GLY A 498 21.14 -4.89 -13.50
C GLY A 498 21.04 -4.11 -12.20
N MET A 499 19.89 -4.16 -11.51
CA MET A 499 19.67 -3.51 -10.22
C MET A 499 20.51 -4.16 -9.12
N ILE A 500 20.62 -5.50 -9.07
CA ILE A 500 21.49 -6.20 -8.10
C ILE A 500 22.96 -5.82 -8.32
N ALA A 501 23.43 -5.77 -9.58
CA ALA A 501 24.78 -5.32 -9.91
C ALA A 501 25.02 -3.87 -9.46
N GLY A 502 24.04 -2.98 -9.64
CA GLY A 502 24.07 -1.60 -9.15
C GLY A 502 24.15 -1.53 -7.62
N ALA A 503 23.31 -2.28 -6.92
CA ALA A 503 23.34 -2.37 -5.47
C ALA A 503 24.67 -2.91 -4.93
N ALA A 504 25.23 -3.94 -5.60
CA ALA A 504 26.53 -4.49 -5.27
C ALA A 504 27.65 -3.43 -5.38
N ARG A 505 27.62 -2.61 -6.45
CA ARG A 505 28.56 -1.47 -6.60
C ARG A 505 28.39 -0.43 -5.49
N ALA A 506 27.16 -0.06 -5.17
CA ALA A 506 26.90 0.89 -4.09
C ALA A 506 27.39 0.40 -2.72
N LEU A 507 27.38 -0.92 -2.51
CA LEU A 507 27.85 -1.59 -1.30
C LEU A 507 29.35 -1.97 -1.33
N GLY A 508 30.05 -1.74 -2.43
CA GLY A 508 31.45 -2.16 -2.61
C GLY A 508 31.65 -3.69 -2.78
N ARG A 509 30.58 -4.41 -3.12
CA ARG A 509 30.54 -5.86 -3.34
C ARG A 509 30.96 -6.20 -4.78
N GLN A 510 32.26 -6.15 -5.07
CA GLN A 510 32.77 -6.22 -6.45
C GLN A 510 32.51 -7.56 -7.13
N ASP A 511 32.59 -8.68 -6.41
CA ASP A 511 32.41 -10.01 -6.99
C ASP A 511 30.96 -10.22 -7.44
N GLU A 512 30.00 -9.82 -6.59
CA GLU A 512 28.58 -9.88 -6.91
C GLU A 512 28.20 -8.87 -8.01
N ALA A 513 28.86 -7.71 -8.07
CA ALA A 513 28.65 -6.77 -9.18
C ALA A 513 29.03 -7.41 -10.52
N VAL A 514 30.17 -8.10 -10.59
CA VAL A 514 30.61 -8.81 -11.81
C VAL A 514 29.71 -10.01 -12.11
N GLU A 515 29.26 -10.76 -11.10
CA GLU A 515 28.32 -11.88 -11.27
C GLU A 515 27.06 -11.41 -11.99
N PHE A 516 26.41 -10.36 -11.48
CA PHE A 516 25.10 -9.91 -11.97
C PHE A 516 25.21 -9.04 -13.24
N ASP A 517 26.31 -8.31 -13.46
CA ASP A 517 26.58 -7.67 -14.76
C ASP A 517 26.72 -8.74 -15.88
N THR A 518 27.40 -9.85 -15.58
CA THR A 518 27.54 -10.97 -16.52
C THR A 518 26.18 -11.62 -16.80
N MET A 519 25.35 -11.81 -15.78
CA MET A 519 23.99 -12.34 -15.94
C MET A 519 23.14 -11.41 -16.80
N ALA A 520 23.14 -10.10 -16.53
CA ALA A 520 22.40 -9.11 -17.29
C ALA A 520 22.84 -9.09 -18.77
N ALA A 521 24.15 -9.10 -19.05
CA ALA A 521 24.67 -9.15 -20.42
C ALA A 521 24.25 -10.44 -21.16
N SER A 522 24.23 -11.57 -20.47
CA SER A 522 23.79 -12.86 -21.00
C SER A 522 22.30 -12.86 -21.32
N LEU A 523 21.47 -12.35 -20.40
CA LEU A 523 20.02 -12.21 -20.59
C LEU A 523 19.69 -11.29 -21.78
N ARG A 524 20.36 -10.14 -21.89
CA ARG A 524 20.18 -9.23 -23.02
C ARG A 524 20.52 -9.91 -24.36
N SER A 525 21.63 -10.66 -24.40
CA SER A 525 22.04 -11.39 -25.59
C SER A 525 21.06 -12.50 -25.96
N ALA A 526 20.56 -13.23 -24.96
CA ALA A 526 19.55 -14.26 -25.13
C ALA A 526 18.21 -13.67 -25.59
N PHE A 527 17.73 -12.59 -24.95
CA PHE A 527 16.52 -11.87 -25.36
C PHE A 527 16.56 -11.45 -26.81
N THR A 528 17.66 -10.80 -27.23
CA THR A 528 17.82 -10.37 -28.61
C THR A 528 17.83 -11.53 -29.61
N ARG A 529 18.47 -12.65 -29.27
CA ARG A 529 18.56 -13.82 -30.13
C ARG A 529 17.24 -14.58 -30.26
N GLU A 530 16.51 -14.74 -29.17
CA GLU A 530 15.32 -15.61 -29.08
C GLU A 530 14.03 -14.84 -29.43
N TYR A 531 13.98 -13.54 -29.11
CA TYR A 531 12.73 -12.77 -29.16
C TYR A 531 12.73 -11.60 -30.13
N VAL A 532 13.87 -11.19 -30.68
CA VAL A 532 13.94 -10.06 -31.66
C VAL A 532 14.14 -10.58 -33.06
N GLU A 533 13.17 -10.37 -33.92
CA GLU A 533 13.19 -10.74 -35.31
C GLU A 533 14.17 -9.85 -36.15
N PRO A 534 14.64 -10.29 -37.30
CA PRO A 534 15.57 -9.51 -38.14
C PRO A 534 15.01 -8.15 -38.59
N ASP A 535 13.70 -7.98 -38.65
CA ASP A 535 13.02 -6.72 -38.98
C ASP A 535 12.79 -5.80 -37.76
N GLY A 536 13.28 -6.21 -36.57
CA GLY A 536 13.15 -5.45 -35.30
C GLY A 536 11.88 -5.71 -34.54
N ARG A 537 10.99 -6.58 -35.01
CA ARG A 537 9.81 -6.99 -34.23
C ARG A 537 10.21 -7.85 -33.04
N ILE A 538 9.50 -7.65 -31.93
CA ILE A 538 9.65 -8.49 -30.74
C ILE A 538 8.57 -9.57 -30.80
N HIS A 539 8.92 -10.80 -30.42
CA HIS A 539 8.02 -11.95 -30.36
C HIS A 539 6.70 -11.58 -29.68
N SER A 540 5.59 -12.15 -30.14
CA SER A 540 4.20 -11.81 -29.82
C SER A 540 3.69 -10.46 -30.36
N ASP A 541 4.55 -9.56 -30.82
CA ASP A 541 4.20 -8.22 -31.36
C ASP A 541 3.20 -7.45 -30.48
N ALA A 542 3.32 -7.64 -29.14
CA ALA A 542 2.46 -7.04 -28.12
C ALA A 542 3.05 -5.74 -27.59
N PRO A 543 2.25 -4.70 -27.28
CA PRO A 543 2.75 -3.41 -26.79
C PRO A 543 3.60 -3.55 -25.54
N THR A 544 3.26 -4.46 -24.62
CA THR A 544 4.03 -4.76 -23.42
C THR A 544 5.43 -5.23 -23.71
N ALA A 545 5.62 -6.08 -24.73
CA ALA A 545 6.95 -6.56 -25.12
C ALA A 545 7.89 -5.39 -25.50
N TYR A 546 7.37 -4.44 -26.30
CA TYR A 546 8.11 -3.23 -26.68
C TYR A 546 8.32 -2.28 -25.49
N ALA A 547 7.29 -2.07 -24.67
CA ALA A 547 7.37 -1.19 -23.51
C ALA A 547 8.48 -1.64 -22.55
N LEU A 548 8.51 -2.92 -22.20
CA LEU A 548 9.54 -3.47 -21.31
C LEU A 548 10.93 -3.46 -21.94
N ALA A 549 11.06 -3.85 -23.23
CA ALA A 549 12.36 -3.87 -23.91
C ALA A 549 12.98 -2.47 -24.00
N ILE A 550 12.18 -1.43 -24.23
CA ILE A 550 12.63 -0.04 -24.30
C ILE A 550 12.94 0.52 -22.91
N ALA A 551 11.99 0.42 -21.97
CA ALA A 551 12.11 1.02 -20.63
C ALA A 551 13.23 0.37 -19.81
N PHE A 552 13.47 -0.92 -19.98
CA PHE A 552 14.53 -1.63 -19.25
C PHE A 552 15.90 -1.55 -19.95
N GLY A 553 15.97 -1.03 -21.18
CA GLY A 553 17.24 -0.87 -21.89
C GLY A 553 17.77 -2.18 -22.51
N LEU A 554 16.90 -3.13 -22.84
CA LEU A 554 17.25 -4.36 -23.56
C LEU A 554 17.70 -4.06 -24.99
N LEU A 555 17.18 -3.00 -25.59
CA LEU A 555 17.51 -2.55 -26.95
C LEU A 555 18.27 -1.22 -26.90
N ASP A 556 19.15 -1.00 -27.89
CA ASP A 556 19.89 0.25 -28.05
C ASP A 556 19.88 0.74 -29.50
N GLY A 557 20.32 1.97 -29.70
CA GLY A 557 20.50 2.58 -31.02
C GLY A 557 19.29 2.42 -31.94
N THR A 558 19.51 1.91 -33.13
CA THR A 558 18.48 1.74 -34.16
C THR A 558 17.40 0.75 -33.76
N ALA A 559 17.76 -0.34 -33.07
CA ALA A 559 16.76 -1.34 -32.61
C ALA A 559 15.79 -0.74 -31.61
N ARG A 560 16.27 0.10 -30.67
CA ARG A 560 15.43 0.80 -29.72
C ARG A 560 14.46 1.77 -30.41
N GLN A 561 14.94 2.53 -31.41
CA GLN A 561 14.09 3.45 -32.17
C GLN A 561 13.02 2.69 -32.98
N GLN A 562 13.39 1.61 -33.67
CA GLN A 562 12.45 0.77 -34.42
C GLN A 562 11.38 0.17 -33.52
N ALA A 563 11.75 -0.24 -32.29
CA ALA A 563 10.79 -0.73 -31.28
C ALA A 563 9.83 0.37 -30.83
N GLY A 564 10.30 1.61 -30.66
CA GLY A 564 9.46 2.78 -30.34
C GLY A 564 8.50 3.13 -31.46
N ASP A 565 8.99 3.13 -32.72
CA ASP A 565 8.17 3.38 -33.90
C ASP A 565 7.07 2.30 -34.02
N ARG A 566 7.43 1.02 -33.81
CA ARG A 566 6.44 -0.07 -33.82
C ARG A 566 5.42 0.04 -32.71
N LEU A 567 5.84 0.37 -31.49
CA LEU A 567 4.94 0.61 -30.37
C LEU A 567 3.92 1.71 -30.69
N THR A 568 4.38 2.81 -31.31
CA THR A 568 3.51 3.91 -31.76
C THR A 568 2.50 3.46 -32.80
N GLU A 569 2.89 2.63 -33.79
CA GLU A 569 1.97 2.05 -34.76
C GLU A 569 0.88 1.22 -34.09
N ILE A 570 1.23 0.40 -33.09
CA ILE A 570 0.29 -0.42 -32.33
C ILE A 570 -0.68 0.48 -31.52
N MET A 571 -0.17 1.53 -30.89
CA MET A 571 -1.00 2.49 -30.15
C MET A 571 -1.96 3.25 -31.06
N ALA A 572 -1.49 3.70 -32.22
CA ALA A 572 -2.34 4.37 -33.21
C ALA A 572 -3.44 3.43 -33.74
N ALA A 573 -3.11 2.15 -33.98
CA ALA A 573 -4.08 1.14 -34.43
C ALA A 573 -5.14 0.83 -33.37
N SER A 574 -4.82 0.94 -32.08
CA SER A 574 -5.79 0.79 -30.97
C SER A 574 -6.55 2.08 -30.65
N GLY A 575 -6.37 3.17 -31.41
CA GLY A 575 -6.98 4.47 -31.11
C GLY A 575 -6.44 5.11 -29.82
N HIS A 576 -5.20 4.79 -29.45
CA HIS A 576 -4.55 5.20 -28.20
C HIS A 576 -5.31 4.77 -26.94
N HIS A 577 -6.00 3.63 -27.01
CA HIS A 577 -6.52 2.95 -25.84
C HIS A 577 -5.42 2.07 -25.22
N ILE A 578 -5.48 1.88 -23.91
CA ILE A 578 -4.57 0.97 -23.22
C ILE A 578 -4.81 -0.45 -23.73
N SER A 579 -3.73 -1.08 -24.17
CA SER A 579 -3.73 -2.46 -24.67
C SER A 579 -2.61 -3.29 -24.03
N THR A 580 -2.18 -2.86 -22.85
CA THR A 580 -1.26 -3.53 -21.95
C THR A 580 -1.99 -3.94 -20.68
N GLY A 581 -1.52 -5.01 -20.06
CA GLY A 581 -1.94 -5.41 -18.73
C GLY A 581 -1.05 -4.80 -17.65
N PHE A 582 -0.98 -5.49 -16.53
CA PHE A 582 -0.28 -5.08 -15.32
C PHE A 582 1.24 -4.86 -15.50
N ALA A 583 1.90 -5.70 -16.34
CA ALA A 583 3.33 -5.60 -16.59
C ALA A 583 3.71 -4.43 -17.51
N GLY A 584 2.92 -4.17 -18.55
CA GLY A 584 3.25 -3.17 -19.56
C GLY A 584 2.80 -1.77 -19.24
N THR A 585 1.64 -1.63 -18.58
CA THR A 585 1.00 -0.33 -18.31
C THR A 585 1.89 0.66 -17.53
N PRO A 586 2.67 0.26 -16.52
CA PRO A 586 3.56 1.18 -15.80
C PRO A 586 4.68 1.79 -16.66
N PHE A 587 5.07 1.12 -17.75
CA PHE A 587 6.26 1.47 -18.53
C PHE A 587 5.98 2.00 -19.94
N ILE A 588 4.72 1.93 -20.41
CA ILE A 588 4.38 2.27 -21.80
C ILE A 588 4.56 3.75 -22.12
N THR A 589 4.20 4.65 -21.20
CA THR A 589 4.36 6.10 -21.40
C THR A 589 5.83 6.50 -21.44
N GLU A 590 6.67 5.89 -20.59
CA GLU A 590 8.12 6.07 -20.61
C GLU A 590 8.73 5.53 -21.90
N ALA A 591 8.32 4.36 -22.34
CA ALA A 591 8.82 3.76 -23.59
C ALA A 591 8.51 4.67 -24.80
N LEU A 592 7.31 5.21 -24.90
CA LEU A 592 6.92 6.15 -25.96
C LEU A 592 7.71 7.46 -25.86
N SER A 593 7.74 8.10 -24.69
CA SER A 593 8.38 9.41 -24.53
C SER A 593 9.90 9.34 -24.76
N SER A 594 10.56 8.29 -24.25
CA SER A 594 12.01 8.13 -24.35
C SER A 594 12.51 7.70 -25.73
N THR A 595 11.59 7.36 -26.66
CA THR A 595 11.86 7.09 -28.08
C THR A 595 11.38 8.22 -29.00
N GLY A 596 11.03 9.39 -28.43
CA GLY A 596 10.63 10.58 -29.18
C GLY A 596 9.13 10.68 -29.50
N HIS A 597 8.32 9.73 -29.07
CA HIS A 597 6.88 9.66 -29.34
C HIS A 597 6.04 10.26 -28.18
N VAL A 598 6.48 11.44 -27.71
CA VAL A 598 5.84 12.14 -26.57
C VAL A 598 4.36 12.43 -26.82
N ALA A 599 4.01 12.81 -28.06
CA ALA A 599 2.63 13.10 -28.42
C ALA A 599 1.70 11.89 -28.25
N ASP A 600 2.19 10.69 -28.59
CA ASP A 600 1.42 9.46 -28.44
C ASP A 600 1.30 9.03 -26.98
N ALA A 601 2.33 9.27 -26.17
CA ALA A 601 2.26 9.10 -24.72
C ALA A 601 1.17 9.99 -24.10
N TYR A 602 1.05 11.26 -24.51
CA TYR A 602 -0.03 12.14 -24.07
C TYR A 602 -1.41 11.75 -24.60
N ARG A 603 -1.52 11.30 -25.86
CA ARG A 603 -2.79 10.79 -26.39
C ARG A 603 -3.29 9.59 -25.59
N LEU A 604 -2.37 8.70 -25.21
CA LEU A 604 -2.67 7.55 -24.35
C LEU A 604 -3.10 7.99 -22.95
N LEU A 605 -2.33 8.91 -22.29
CA LEU A 605 -2.62 9.40 -20.95
C LEU A 605 -3.96 10.15 -20.88
N LEU A 606 -4.27 10.97 -21.88
CA LEU A 606 -5.43 11.85 -21.90
C LEU A 606 -6.66 11.22 -22.57
N GLN A 607 -6.58 9.95 -22.99
CA GLN A 607 -7.72 9.20 -23.51
C GLN A 607 -8.79 9.08 -22.41
N THR A 608 -10.07 9.32 -22.77
CA THR A 608 -11.22 9.29 -21.85
C THR A 608 -12.18 8.13 -22.09
N GLU A 609 -12.01 7.39 -23.18
CA GLU A 609 -12.81 6.20 -23.47
C GLU A 609 -12.09 4.95 -22.91
N CYS A 610 -12.86 3.95 -22.48
CA CYS A 610 -12.34 2.68 -21.95
C CYS A 610 -11.69 1.82 -23.06
N PRO A 611 -10.53 1.22 -22.81
CA PRO A 611 -9.67 1.24 -21.64
C PRO A 611 -8.71 2.46 -21.60
N SER A 612 -8.75 3.23 -20.51
CA SER A 612 -7.85 4.37 -20.30
C SER A 612 -7.77 4.78 -18.83
N TRP A 613 -6.76 5.56 -18.44
CA TRP A 613 -6.64 6.09 -17.08
C TRP A 613 -7.74 7.11 -16.74
N LEU A 614 -8.22 7.88 -17.72
CA LEU A 614 -9.22 8.92 -17.45
C LEU A 614 -10.65 8.42 -17.57
N TYR A 615 -10.91 7.27 -18.17
CA TYR A 615 -12.26 6.70 -18.18
C TYR A 615 -12.84 6.53 -16.78
N PRO A 616 -12.16 5.90 -15.80
CA PRO A 616 -12.67 5.85 -14.42
C PRO A 616 -12.93 7.24 -13.83
N VAL A 617 -12.08 8.22 -14.12
CA VAL A 617 -12.29 9.61 -13.67
C VAL A 617 -13.57 10.20 -14.23
N THR A 618 -13.87 9.98 -15.52
CA THR A 618 -15.12 10.45 -16.14
C THR A 618 -16.35 9.74 -15.60
N MET A 619 -16.19 8.53 -15.06
CA MET A 619 -17.23 7.76 -14.37
C MET A 619 -17.37 8.13 -12.88
N GLY A 620 -16.65 9.14 -12.39
CA GLY A 620 -16.74 9.65 -11.02
C GLY A 620 -15.88 8.89 -10.01
N ALA A 621 -14.85 8.16 -10.46
CA ALA A 621 -13.88 7.51 -9.59
C ALA A 621 -13.12 8.52 -8.73
N THR A 622 -12.93 8.17 -7.45
CA THR A 622 -12.14 8.93 -6.49
C THR A 622 -10.92 8.15 -5.98
N THR A 623 -10.71 6.97 -6.53
CA THR A 623 -9.58 6.04 -6.33
C THR A 623 -9.20 5.40 -7.65
N VAL A 624 -8.07 4.71 -7.74
CA VAL A 624 -7.68 3.92 -8.91
C VAL A 624 -8.42 2.58 -8.88
N TRP A 625 -8.96 2.15 -10.01
CA TRP A 625 -9.66 0.88 -10.16
C TRP A 625 -8.70 -0.24 -10.57
N GLU A 626 -9.06 -1.49 -10.24
CA GLU A 626 -8.31 -2.69 -10.62
C GLU A 626 -8.35 -2.93 -12.12
N ARG A 627 -9.51 -2.76 -12.72
CA ARG A 627 -9.77 -2.87 -14.16
C ARG A 627 -10.25 -1.55 -14.70
N TRP A 628 -9.95 -1.27 -15.95
CA TRP A 628 -10.43 -0.08 -16.65
C TRP A 628 -11.95 -0.03 -16.70
N ASP A 629 -12.60 -1.19 -16.88
CA ASP A 629 -14.03 -1.40 -17.03
C ASP A 629 -14.70 -1.94 -15.75
N SER A 630 -14.16 -1.65 -14.56
CA SER A 630 -14.80 -2.05 -13.28
C SER A 630 -16.24 -1.55 -13.19
N MET A 631 -16.51 -0.37 -13.74
CA MET A 631 -17.87 0.12 -14.05
C MET A 631 -18.01 0.27 -15.56
N LEU A 632 -19.09 -0.28 -16.12
CA LEU A 632 -19.39 -0.21 -17.53
C LEU A 632 -19.99 1.16 -17.91
N PRO A 633 -20.01 1.56 -19.20
CA PRO A 633 -20.50 2.88 -19.61
C PRO A 633 -21.96 3.16 -19.24
N ASP A 634 -22.77 2.13 -19.02
CA ASP A 634 -24.18 2.26 -18.59
C ASP A 634 -24.32 2.40 -17.06
N GLY A 635 -23.21 2.42 -16.32
CA GLY A 635 -23.16 2.52 -14.86
C GLY A 635 -23.33 1.20 -14.11
N SER A 636 -23.49 0.08 -14.81
CA SER A 636 -23.49 -1.25 -14.20
C SER A 636 -22.06 -1.68 -13.84
N ILE A 637 -21.94 -2.52 -12.81
CA ILE A 637 -20.65 -3.06 -12.39
C ILE A 637 -20.26 -4.23 -13.30
N ASN A 638 -18.99 -4.29 -13.72
CA ASN A 638 -18.47 -5.41 -14.49
C ASN A 638 -18.84 -6.74 -13.83
N PRO A 639 -19.37 -7.72 -14.58
CA PRO A 639 -19.79 -9.00 -14.01
C PRO A 639 -18.65 -9.89 -13.51
N GLY A 640 -17.39 -9.60 -13.88
CA GLY A 640 -16.21 -10.34 -13.43
C GLY A 640 -15.93 -10.16 -11.95
N GLU A 641 -15.19 -11.10 -11.38
CA GLU A 641 -14.84 -11.09 -9.95
C GLU A 641 -13.63 -10.23 -9.60
N MET A 642 -12.80 -9.90 -10.61
CA MET A 642 -11.64 -9.01 -10.47
C MET A 642 -12.08 -7.56 -10.59
N THR A 643 -12.92 -7.11 -9.65
CA THR A 643 -13.54 -5.79 -9.67
C THR A 643 -13.41 -5.12 -8.31
N SER A 644 -12.30 -4.41 -8.11
CA SER A 644 -12.08 -3.49 -6.99
C SER A 644 -12.09 -2.05 -7.51
N PHE A 645 -12.71 -1.15 -6.77
CA PHE A 645 -12.70 0.27 -7.08
C PHE A 645 -11.60 1.03 -6.33
N ASN A 646 -10.75 0.32 -5.56
CA ASN A 646 -9.59 0.88 -4.88
C ASN A 646 -8.40 -0.11 -4.96
N HIS A 647 -7.61 0.01 -6.04
CA HIS A 647 -6.51 -0.90 -6.36
C HIS A 647 -5.35 -0.11 -6.98
N TYR A 648 -4.31 0.20 -6.22
CA TYR A 648 -3.36 1.27 -6.54
C TYR A 648 -2.40 1.01 -7.72
N ALA A 649 -2.17 -0.25 -8.12
CA ALA A 649 -1.08 -0.62 -9.03
C ALA A 649 -1.07 0.15 -10.35
N LEU A 650 -2.23 0.30 -11.01
CA LEU A 650 -2.34 1.07 -12.27
C LEU A 650 -2.10 2.57 -12.10
N GLY A 651 -2.05 3.05 -10.87
CA GLY A 651 -1.62 4.41 -10.50
C GLY A 651 -0.11 4.63 -10.64
N ALA A 652 0.67 3.59 -10.98
CA ALA A 652 2.11 3.70 -11.28
C ALA A 652 2.44 4.72 -12.38
N VAL A 653 1.48 5.05 -13.26
CA VAL A 653 1.62 6.13 -14.25
C VAL A 653 1.99 7.48 -13.65
N ALA A 654 1.71 7.69 -12.36
CA ALA A 654 2.05 8.94 -11.69
C ALA A 654 3.57 9.18 -11.61
N ASP A 655 4.41 8.14 -11.64
CA ASP A 655 5.85 8.29 -11.77
C ASP A 655 6.23 9.02 -13.06
N TRP A 656 5.63 8.63 -14.21
CA TRP A 656 5.80 9.34 -15.47
C TRP A 656 5.21 10.75 -15.44
N ILE A 657 4.09 10.95 -14.76
CA ILE A 657 3.49 12.27 -14.58
C ILE A 657 4.45 13.20 -13.82
N HIS A 658 5.09 12.72 -12.75
CA HIS A 658 6.04 13.52 -11.97
C HIS A 658 7.33 13.78 -12.76
N SER A 659 7.88 12.75 -13.41
CA SER A 659 9.18 12.82 -14.06
C SER A 659 9.15 13.50 -15.43
N VAL A 660 8.11 13.31 -16.23
CA VAL A 660 8.03 13.79 -17.61
C VAL A 660 7.07 14.97 -17.73
N VAL A 661 5.83 14.87 -17.24
CA VAL A 661 4.89 16.00 -17.29
C VAL A 661 5.36 17.10 -16.34
N GLY A 662 5.68 16.76 -15.11
CA GLY A 662 6.19 17.68 -14.09
C GLY A 662 7.65 18.05 -14.27
N GLY A 663 8.44 17.15 -14.88
CA GLY A 663 9.84 17.38 -15.25
C GLY A 663 10.85 17.26 -14.13
N LEU A 664 10.58 16.47 -13.07
CA LEU A 664 11.49 16.26 -11.95
C LEU A 664 11.84 14.76 -11.80
N SER A 665 13.12 14.42 -11.97
CA SER A 665 13.64 13.05 -11.75
C SER A 665 14.94 13.09 -10.96
N PRO A 666 15.28 12.05 -10.16
CA PRO A 666 16.60 11.91 -9.57
C PRO A 666 17.63 11.55 -10.65
N LEU A 667 18.83 12.12 -10.58
CA LEU A 667 20.03 11.68 -11.31
C LEU A 667 20.99 10.92 -10.39
N GLU A 668 20.93 11.22 -9.10
CA GLU A 668 21.68 10.53 -8.06
C GLU A 668 20.73 10.18 -6.91
N PRO A 669 21.01 9.08 -6.19
CA PRO A 669 20.15 8.64 -5.10
C PRO A 669 19.92 9.72 -4.05
N GLY A 670 18.70 9.76 -3.51
CA GLY A 670 18.28 10.76 -2.55
C GLY A 670 18.00 12.14 -3.13
N TYR A 671 17.93 12.27 -4.46
CA TYR A 671 17.80 13.55 -5.14
C TYR A 671 18.97 14.52 -4.83
N ALA A 672 20.16 13.98 -4.56
CA ALA A 672 21.37 14.79 -4.39
C ALA A 672 21.72 15.57 -5.65
N ARG A 673 21.38 14.99 -6.81
CA ARG A 673 21.41 15.62 -8.12
C ARG A 673 20.11 15.31 -8.87
N VAL A 674 19.51 16.29 -9.54
CA VAL A 674 18.20 16.16 -10.20
C VAL A 674 18.23 16.52 -11.66
N LEU A 675 17.39 15.85 -12.47
CA LEU A 675 17.07 16.25 -13.82
C LEU A 675 15.80 17.13 -13.80
N ILE A 676 15.90 18.28 -14.45
CA ILE A 676 14.78 19.20 -14.69
C ILE A 676 14.52 19.19 -16.20
N ALA A 677 13.55 18.41 -16.63
CA ALA A 677 13.30 18.13 -18.05
C ALA A 677 11.80 17.98 -18.36
N PRO A 678 10.97 19.01 -18.10
CA PRO A 678 9.56 18.91 -18.46
C PRO A 678 9.38 18.77 -19.98
N MET A 679 8.48 17.87 -20.36
CA MET A 679 8.07 17.66 -21.77
C MET A 679 6.60 18.03 -21.93
N PRO A 680 6.23 19.30 -22.13
CA PRO A 680 4.85 19.70 -22.36
C PRO A 680 4.23 18.99 -23.57
N GLY A 681 2.96 18.58 -23.43
CA GLY A 681 2.23 17.90 -24.51
C GLY A 681 0.72 17.87 -24.23
N GLY A 682 -0.04 17.29 -25.17
CA GLY A 682 -1.49 17.37 -25.12
C GLY A 682 -1.96 18.82 -25.09
N ASP A 683 -3.04 19.09 -24.36
CA ASP A 683 -3.61 20.44 -24.19
C ASP A 683 -3.12 21.13 -22.90
N LEU A 684 -2.04 20.62 -22.28
CA LEU A 684 -1.52 21.18 -21.04
C LEU A 684 -0.81 22.51 -21.30
N THR A 685 -1.18 23.53 -20.54
CA THR A 685 -0.55 24.86 -20.58
C THR A 685 0.38 25.12 -19.42
N SER A 686 0.31 24.29 -18.36
CA SER A 686 1.19 24.39 -17.19
C SER A 686 1.17 23.10 -16.38
N ALA A 687 2.26 22.84 -15.65
CA ALA A 687 2.30 21.88 -14.55
C ALA A 687 3.30 22.32 -13.48
N GLU A 688 3.09 21.81 -12.27
CA GLU A 688 3.95 22.01 -11.12
C GLU A 688 4.15 20.68 -10.39
N THR A 689 5.39 20.40 -10.01
CA THR A 689 5.81 19.24 -9.22
C THR A 689 6.66 19.70 -8.06
N THR A 690 6.35 19.24 -6.84
CA THR A 690 7.16 19.54 -5.66
C THR A 690 7.45 18.26 -4.88
N LEU A 691 8.65 18.20 -4.28
CA LEU A 691 9.10 17.07 -3.47
C LEU A 691 9.87 17.57 -2.26
N ASP A 692 9.51 17.12 -1.07
CA ASP A 692 10.32 17.27 0.15
C ASP A 692 11.35 16.12 0.18
N SER A 693 12.49 16.33 -0.48
CA SER A 693 13.59 15.36 -0.56
C SER A 693 14.39 15.32 0.76
N PRO A 694 15.31 14.34 0.93
CA PRO A 694 16.24 14.33 2.08
C PRO A 694 17.08 15.60 2.22
N HIS A 695 17.29 16.34 1.15
CA HIS A 695 18.07 17.59 1.12
C HIS A 695 17.21 18.85 1.28
N GLY A 696 15.88 18.71 1.38
CA GLY A 696 14.93 19.81 1.46
C GLY A 696 13.96 19.85 0.26
N ARG A 697 13.18 20.91 0.19
CA ARG A 697 12.10 21.04 -0.80
C ARG A 697 12.65 21.39 -2.18
N ILE A 698 12.30 20.58 -3.17
CA ILE A 698 12.53 20.81 -4.58
C ILE A 698 11.19 21.20 -5.22
N SER A 699 11.19 22.23 -6.08
CA SER A 699 10.01 22.62 -6.85
C SER A 699 10.41 22.84 -8.31
N VAL A 700 9.63 22.24 -9.22
CA VAL A 700 9.72 22.47 -10.67
C VAL A 700 8.35 22.84 -11.17
N SER A 701 8.23 23.98 -11.84
CA SER A 701 6.99 24.37 -12.51
C SER A 701 7.27 24.89 -13.91
N TRP A 702 6.33 24.69 -14.81
CA TRP A 702 6.41 25.23 -16.14
C TRP A 702 5.07 25.79 -16.61
N ARG A 703 5.13 26.76 -17.52
CA ARG A 703 3.98 27.30 -18.23
C ARG A 703 4.31 27.65 -19.68
N LEU A 704 3.31 27.63 -20.53
CA LEU A 704 3.38 28.15 -21.88
C LEU A 704 3.02 29.64 -21.87
N ASP A 705 3.88 30.50 -22.43
CA ASP A 705 3.70 31.94 -22.44
C ASP A 705 4.15 32.51 -23.79
N GLY A 706 3.21 33.06 -24.58
CA GLY A 706 3.52 33.74 -25.87
C GLY A 706 4.22 32.87 -26.92
N GLY A 707 4.16 31.54 -26.81
CA GLY A 707 4.87 30.61 -27.72
C GLY A 707 6.20 30.10 -27.14
N ASP A 708 6.52 30.45 -25.93
CA ASP A 708 7.68 29.97 -25.18
C ASP A 708 7.27 29.04 -24.02
N LEU A 709 8.12 28.06 -23.73
CA LEU A 709 8.11 27.27 -22.50
C LEU A 709 8.93 28.02 -21.45
N VAL A 710 8.30 28.43 -20.37
CA VAL A 710 8.96 29.06 -19.21
C VAL A 710 9.00 28.07 -18.06
N VAL A 711 10.20 27.72 -17.58
CA VAL A 711 10.43 26.76 -16.50
C VAL A 711 11.02 27.48 -15.29
N HIS A 712 10.44 27.29 -14.12
CA HIS A 712 10.98 27.72 -12.84
C HIS A 712 11.43 26.49 -12.05
N ALA A 713 12.60 26.57 -11.42
CA ALA A 713 13.13 25.53 -10.56
C ALA A 713 13.68 26.14 -9.28
N ASP A 714 13.22 25.66 -8.13
CA ASP A 714 13.75 26.00 -6.81
C ASP A 714 14.40 24.75 -6.21
N LEU A 715 15.71 24.81 -5.94
CA LEU A 715 16.52 23.71 -5.45
C LEU A 715 17.12 24.06 -4.08
N PRO A 716 17.18 23.09 -3.14
CA PRO A 716 17.97 23.25 -1.93
C PRO A 716 19.43 23.60 -2.22
N SER A 717 20.12 24.26 -1.30
CA SER A 717 21.49 24.76 -1.51
C SER A 717 22.52 23.67 -1.82
N GLU A 718 22.24 22.42 -1.41
CA GLU A 718 23.14 21.27 -1.58
C GLU A 718 22.78 20.41 -2.82
N VAL A 719 21.70 20.75 -3.52
CA VAL A 719 21.21 20.00 -4.70
C VAL A 719 21.68 20.65 -5.99
N GLU A 720 22.30 19.88 -6.87
CA GLU A 720 22.64 20.30 -8.24
C GLU A 720 21.54 19.87 -9.20
N GLY A 721 21.12 20.76 -10.09
CA GLY A 721 20.17 20.50 -11.17
C GLY A 721 20.83 20.41 -12.53
N LEU A 722 20.51 19.37 -13.32
CA LEU A 722 20.74 19.31 -14.75
C LEU A 722 19.45 19.72 -15.47
N VAL A 723 19.48 20.88 -16.12
CA VAL A 723 18.31 21.38 -16.88
C VAL A 723 18.45 21.00 -18.34
N ARG A 724 17.45 20.28 -18.84
CA ARG A 724 17.35 19.82 -20.22
C ARG A 724 16.03 20.30 -20.83
N LEU A 725 16.11 21.25 -21.75
CA LEU A 725 14.94 21.79 -22.42
C LEU A 725 15.01 21.63 -23.92
N PRO A 726 13.88 21.50 -24.63
CA PRO A 726 13.83 21.31 -26.06
C PRO A 726 14.60 22.37 -26.84
N GLY A 727 15.52 21.94 -27.74
CA GLY A 727 16.33 22.83 -28.58
C GLY A 727 17.33 23.71 -27.83
N ARG A 728 17.67 23.35 -26.59
CA ARG A 728 18.71 24.00 -25.79
C ARG A 728 19.79 22.99 -25.40
N ASP A 729 21.01 23.47 -25.20
CA ASP A 729 22.06 22.68 -24.56
C ASP A 729 21.74 22.42 -23.09
N ASP A 730 22.17 21.27 -22.59
CA ASP A 730 22.05 20.92 -21.17
C ASP A 730 22.80 21.96 -20.30
N VAL A 731 22.17 22.40 -19.20
CA VAL A 731 22.75 23.38 -18.29
C VAL A 731 22.77 22.82 -16.88
N VAL A 732 23.94 22.82 -16.25
CA VAL A 732 24.08 22.47 -14.82
C VAL A 732 23.91 23.73 -13.99
N VAL A 733 23.07 23.64 -12.94
CA VAL A 733 22.79 24.74 -12.01
C VAL A 733 22.98 24.31 -10.57
N PRO A 734 23.53 25.17 -9.72
CA PRO A 734 23.63 24.94 -8.28
C PRO A 734 22.26 25.11 -7.60
N GLY A 735 22.18 24.81 -6.31
CA GLY A 735 21.02 25.16 -5.47
C GLY A 735 20.66 26.63 -5.60
N GLY A 736 19.36 26.93 -5.47
CA GLY A 736 18.79 28.26 -5.63
C GLY A 736 17.58 28.29 -6.55
N SER A 737 17.09 29.51 -6.83
CA SER A 737 15.94 29.73 -7.71
C SER A 737 16.42 30.09 -9.12
N HIS A 738 15.90 29.39 -10.11
CA HIS A 738 16.31 29.50 -11.52
C HIS A 738 15.09 29.64 -12.43
N VAL A 739 15.25 30.40 -13.52
CA VAL A 739 14.22 30.56 -14.55
C VAL A 739 14.85 30.33 -15.92
N PHE A 740 14.20 29.50 -16.72
CA PHE A 740 14.63 29.16 -18.08
C PHE A 740 13.50 29.42 -19.06
N THR A 741 13.87 29.73 -20.30
CA THR A 741 12.91 29.90 -21.40
C THR A 741 13.41 29.16 -22.63
N ALA A 742 12.54 28.38 -23.28
CA ALA A 742 12.81 27.70 -24.53
C ALA A 742 11.66 27.92 -25.54
N PRO A 743 11.93 28.19 -26.82
CA PRO A 743 10.88 28.35 -27.84
C PRO A 743 10.10 27.04 -28.04
N MET A 744 8.76 27.10 -28.06
CA MET A 744 7.89 25.96 -28.33
C MET A 744 8.04 25.42 -29.75
N SER A 745 8.52 26.22 -30.72
CA SER A 745 8.83 25.78 -32.08
C SER A 745 9.89 24.66 -32.14
N ASN A 746 10.62 24.45 -31.06
CA ASN A 746 11.60 23.38 -30.91
C ASN A 746 11.03 22.10 -30.29
N LEU A 747 9.79 22.13 -29.78
CA LEU A 747 9.04 20.93 -29.40
C LEU A 747 8.47 20.30 -30.67
N VAL A 748 8.96 19.14 -31.04
CA VAL A 748 8.31 18.31 -32.06
C VAL A 748 7.01 17.77 -31.45
N LEU A 749 5.97 18.60 -31.52
CA LEU A 749 4.60 18.16 -31.26
C LEU A 749 4.16 17.40 -32.52
N GLY A 750 4.44 16.10 -32.57
CA GLY A 750 4.01 15.22 -33.67
C GLY A 750 2.50 14.98 -33.64
#